data_34d3738b87350a8091780895083ebf61
#
_entry.id   34d3738b87350a8091780895083ebf61
#
_cell.length_a   1.000
_cell.length_b   1.000
_cell.length_c   1.000
_cell.angle_alpha   90.00
_cell.angle_beta   90.00
_cell.angle_gamma   90.00
#
_symmetry.space_group_name_H-M   'P 1'
#
loop_
_entity.id
_entity.type
_entity.pdbx_description
1 polymer ?
#
loop_
_entity_poly.entity_id
_entity_poly.type
_entity_poly.pdbx_seq_one_letter_code
_entity_poly.pdbx_strand_id
1 'polypeptide(L)'
;ENQEIRFEQEMRQSYLDYAMSVIVGRALPDVRDGLKPVHRRVLFSMHELNNGWNKSYKKSARIVGDVIGKYHPHGDSAVYDTIVRLAQPFSMRHPLIDGQGNFGSVDGDSPAAMRYTEVRMSKLSQELLQDIDKNTVDFSPNYDGSEKEPTVLPTRIPNLLVNGSTGIAVGMATNIPPHNLIEVVDATIAIINNPLLADKNNIDELITASNLQGPDFPTYGEIKDDGGIRNALLNGRGSFKIRAKHIIEKKDNDRTSIIFVELPYQVNKAKLIENIAQLVRDKKINEISHLRDESDRDGMRLVIELKRGEQHEVLLGALYKHTNAQTSYSVNMVCLVDGEPKTLGFTEILNEFIKHRREVITKRTLYDLDKAKNKAHVLEGLGIALLNVDEIISMIKKSKNSSEAKAALLSKKWEPGQLTKYLGVVDKQTNAFIKSDALYGLHGKLYKLSPIQAQAILDLRLQKLTGLEQEKIFTDYESTINEIKVYIKILTHTEELDGVMKKELEDVKNEYGEPRRSIVSNDEGELRKEDLIKKEDIIVVLTKADYVKRLPAADFKSQKRGGRGINATKFKDGDEAKLLCQAHTHDIILCFSTLGKVYAIRAFDIPDPSRQARGRPINNVLPLASDESISTFVVVNSFDHDAYLFMSTKNGMINKIPINLFKKIRTTGLKAILLKPEDILLGAHYTDKEELIMLVADNGKAIKFSESDVRERFRGTLGVKGINLAKNSKLVSILKPTGGEIITVTENGYGNRVSVENYNTQ
;
A
#
# COMPACT_ATOMS: atom_id res chain seq x y z
N GLU A 1 -38.07 -25.82 34.24
CA GLU A 1 -37.34 -24.81 35.03
C GLU A 1 -37.12 -23.60 34.17
N ASN A 2 -37.81 -22.48 34.48
CA ASN A 2 -37.55 -21.21 33.82
C ASN A 2 -36.21 -20.67 34.30
N GLN A 3 -35.16 -20.77 33.50
CA GLN A 3 -33.91 -20.03 33.75
C GLN A 3 -34.18 -18.54 33.47
N GLU A 4 -34.08 -17.71 34.51
CA GLU A 4 -34.02 -16.25 34.32
C GLU A 4 -32.70 -15.88 33.63
N ILE A 5 -32.75 -15.64 32.34
CA ILE A 5 -31.65 -15.13 31.53
C ILE A 5 -31.67 -13.61 31.67
N ARG A 6 -30.60 -13.01 32.21
CA ARG A 6 -30.47 -11.55 32.21
C ARG A 6 -30.26 -11.05 30.78
N PHE A 7 -31.10 -10.13 30.34
CA PHE A 7 -31.05 -9.54 29.00
C PHE A 7 -29.64 -9.07 28.60
N GLU A 8 -28.90 -8.45 29.52
CA GLU A 8 -27.53 -7.99 29.28
C GLU A 8 -26.54 -9.15 29.01
N GLN A 9 -26.72 -10.29 29.69
CA GLN A 9 -25.87 -11.47 29.49
C GLN A 9 -26.16 -12.13 28.14
N GLU A 10 -27.43 -12.24 27.77
CA GLU A 10 -27.86 -12.80 26.48
C GLU A 10 -27.38 -11.93 25.32
N MET A 11 -27.56 -10.60 25.42
CA MET A 11 -27.05 -9.65 24.42
C MET A 11 -25.54 -9.74 24.28
N ARG A 12 -24.82 -9.84 25.40
CA ARG A 12 -23.37 -9.95 25.38
C ARG A 12 -22.90 -11.24 24.72
N GLN A 13 -23.54 -12.37 25.06
CA GLN A 13 -23.21 -13.66 24.46
C GLN A 13 -23.52 -13.69 22.98
N SER A 14 -24.72 -13.27 22.59
CA SER A 14 -25.13 -13.22 21.17
C SER A 14 -24.24 -12.31 20.33
N TYR A 15 -23.79 -11.16 20.90
CA TYR A 15 -22.86 -10.27 20.20
C TYR A 15 -21.47 -10.89 20.07
N LEU A 16 -20.99 -11.60 21.09
CA LEU A 16 -19.72 -12.32 21.02
C LEU A 16 -19.76 -13.43 19.98
N ASP A 17 -20.83 -14.22 19.95
CA ASP A 17 -21.01 -15.31 18.99
C ASP A 17 -21.09 -14.77 17.55
N TYR A 18 -21.80 -13.66 17.35
CA TYR A 18 -21.84 -12.96 16.08
C TYR A 18 -20.47 -12.42 15.68
N ALA A 19 -19.76 -11.75 16.60
CA ALA A 19 -18.43 -11.22 16.36
C ALA A 19 -17.43 -12.33 15.98
N MET A 20 -17.44 -13.45 16.73
CA MET A 20 -16.61 -14.62 16.44
C MET A 20 -16.93 -15.20 15.05
N SER A 21 -18.21 -15.35 14.73
CA SER A 21 -18.64 -15.84 13.41
C SER A 21 -18.14 -14.95 12.28
N VAL A 22 -18.22 -13.61 12.44
CA VAL A 22 -17.75 -12.66 11.41
C VAL A 22 -16.23 -12.62 11.33
N ILE A 23 -15.52 -12.68 12.46
CA ILE A 23 -14.04 -12.61 12.50
C ILE A 23 -13.44 -13.89 11.90
N VAL A 24 -13.79 -15.05 12.45
CA VAL A 24 -13.16 -16.34 12.07
C VAL A 24 -13.85 -16.94 10.84
N GLY A 25 -15.17 -16.84 10.74
CA GLY A 25 -15.97 -17.52 9.71
C GLY A 25 -16.18 -16.73 8.41
N ARG A 26 -15.75 -15.46 8.32
CA ARG A 26 -16.09 -14.63 7.14
C ARG A 26 -14.99 -13.67 6.68
N ALA A 27 -14.50 -12.78 7.56
CA ALA A 27 -13.80 -11.57 7.13
C ALA A 27 -12.29 -11.74 7.03
N LEU A 28 -11.67 -12.53 7.91
CA LEU A 28 -10.23 -12.67 7.98
C LEU A 28 -9.72 -13.91 7.24
N PRO A 29 -8.57 -13.80 6.54
CA PRO A 29 -7.92 -14.93 5.90
C PRO A 29 -7.16 -15.78 6.92
N ASP A 30 -7.02 -17.09 6.67
CA ASP A 30 -6.08 -17.95 7.38
C ASP A 30 -4.66 -17.65 6.90
N VAL A 31 -3.71 -17.57 7.83
CA VAL A 31 -2.31 -17.23 7.52
C VAL A 31 -1.65 -18.25 6.61
N ARG A 32 -2.05 -19.53 6.72
CA ARG A 32 -1.43 -20.68 6.03
C ARG A 32 -1.73 -20.69 4.53
N ASP A 33 -3.00 -20.50 4.14
CA ASP A 33 -3.42 -20.54 2.72
C ASP A 33 -3.86 -19.18 2.15
N GLY A 34 -3.97 -18.14 2.99
CA GLY A 34 -4.34 -16.80 2.58
C GLY A 34 -5.79 -16.64 2.14
N LEU A 35 -6.66 -17.61 2.44
CA LEU A 35 -8.03 -17.65 1.97
C LEU A 35 -9.02 -17.40 3.10
N LYS A 36 -10.10 -16.73 2.76
CA LYS A 36 -11.30 -16.69 3.58
C LYS A 36 -12.11 -17.98 3.37
N PRO A 37 -13.00 -18.37 4.30
CA PRO A 37 -13.79 -19.58 4.16
C PRO A 37 -14.53 -19.69 2.82
N VAL A 38 -15.15 -18.60 2.33
CA VAL A 38 -15.86 -18.60 1.05
C VAL A 38 -14.94 -18.89 -0.15
N HIS A 39 -13.73 -18.32 -0.16
CA HIS A 39 -12.74 -18.56 -1.22
C HIS A 39 -12.31 -20.03 -1.24
N ARG A 40 -12.03 -20.59 -0.06
CA ARG A 40 -11.62 -21.99 0.10
C ARG A 40 -12.71 -22.94 -0.36
N ARG A 41 -13.96 -22.67 0.01
CA ARG A 41 -15.14 -23.48 -0.39
C ARG A 41 -15.38 -23.43 -1.90
N VAL A 42 -15.21 -22.26 -2.53
CA VAL A 42 -15.32 -22.12 -4.00
C VAL A 42 -14.27 -22.99 -4.71
N LEU A 43 -12.98 -22.85 -4.33
CA LEU A 43 -11.91 -23.61 -4.97
C LEU A 43 -12.04 -25.11 -4.71
N PHE A 44 -12.42 -25.52 -3.50
CA PHE A 44 -12.66 -26.91 -3.16
C PHE A 44 -13.84 -27.51 -3.94
N SER A 45 -14.97 -26.81 -4.05
CA SER A 45 -16.11 -27.24 -4.88
C SER A 45 -15.73 -27.39 -6.36
N MET A 46 -14.91 -26.46 -6.90
CA MET A 46 -14.41 -26.58 -8.27
C MET A 46 -13.49 -27.79 -8.45
N HIS A 47 -12.68 -28.14 -7.42
CA HIS A 47 -11.86 -29.34 -7.42
C HIS A 47 -12.72 -30.61 -7.44
N GLU A 48 -13.70 -30.72 -6.55
CA GLU A 48 -14.63 -31.85 -6.48
C GLU A 48 -15.42 -32.04 -7.80
N LEU A 49 -15.80 -30.93 -8.44
CA LEU A 49 -16.43 -30.95 -9.76
C LEU A 49 -15.48 -31.26 -10.92
N ASN A 50 -14.20 -31.53 -10.64
CA ASN A 50 -13.16 -31.75 -11.66
C ASN A 50 -13.11 -30.61 -12.69
N ASN A 51 -13.17 -29.35 -12.19
CA ASN A 51 -13.18 -28.14 -13.00
C ASN A 51 -11.77 -27.48 -13.06
N GLY A 52 -10.76 -28.29 -13.35
CA GLY A 52 -9.36 -27.84 -13.45
C GLY A 52 -9.09 -26.96 -14.67
N TRP A 53 -7.92 -26.32 -14.69
CA TRP A 53 -7.49 -25.41 -15.76
C TRP A 53 -7.45 -26.04 -17.16
N ASN A 54 -7.21 -27.35 -17.24
CA ASN A 54 -7.15 -28.13 -18.48
C ASN A 54 -8.49 -28.78 -18.86
N LYS A 55 -9.58 -28.44 -18.18
CA LYS A 55 -10.94 -28.92 -18.44
C LYS A 55 -11.77 -27.85 -19.11
N SER A 56 -12.91 -28.26 -19.65
CA SER A 56 -13.90 -27.31 -20.19
C SER A 56 -14.44 -26.39 -19.12
N TYR A 57 -14.76 -25.16 -19.53
CA TYR A 57 -15.46 -24.20 -18.65
C TYR A 57 -16.82 -24.73 -18.23
N LYS A 58 -17.23 -24.40 -17.02
CA LYS A 58 -18.57 -24.65 -16.48
C LYS A 58 -19.29 -23.33 -16.24
N LYS A 59 -20.62 -23.33 -16.38
CA LYS A 59 -21.43 -22.16 -16.04
C LYS A 59 -21.18 -21.72 -14.58
N SER A 60 -20.99 -20.42 -14.35
CA SER A 60 -20.79 -19.89 -13.00
C SER A 60 -21.93 -20.27 -12.06
N ALA A 61 -23.18 -20.27 -12.56
CA ALA A 61 -24.33 -20.69 -11.80
C ALA A 61 -24.24 -22.14 -11.29
N ARG A 62 -23.56 -23.05 -12.02
CA ARG A 62 -23.33 -24.42 -11.57
C ARG A 62 -22.41 -24.47 -10.35
N ILE A 63 -21.32 -23.70 -10.37
CA ILE A 63 -20.39 -23.64 -9.25
C ILE A 63 -21.07 -22.97 -8.03
N VAL A 64 -21.79 -21.86 -8.24
CA VAL A 64 -22.52 -21.17 -7.19
C VAL A 64 -23.52 -22.12 -6.51
N GLY A 65 -24.30 -22.87 -7.31
CA GLY A 65 -25.28 -23.82 -6.78
C GLY A 65 -24.65 -24.95 -5.96
N ASP A 66 -23.52 -25.50 -6.39
CA ASP A 66 -22.81 -26.57 -5.67
C ASP A 66 -22.21 -26.03 -4.34
N VAL A 67 -21.60 -24.84 -4.37
CA VAL A 67 -21.04 -24.19 -3.17
C VAL A 67 -22.09 -23.90 -2.12
N ILE A 68 -23.25 -23.35 -2.52
CA ILE A 68 -24.34 -23.03 -1.59
C ILE A 68 -24.96 -24.30 -1.03
N GLY A 69 -25.22 -25.28 -1.91
CA GLY A 69 -25.88 -26.52 -1.52
C GLY A 69 -25.06 -27.38 -0.57
N LYS A 70 -23.71 -27.36 -0.70
CA LYS A 70 -22.86 -28.26 0.07
C LYS A 70 -22.08 -27.58 1.20
N TYR A 71 -21.61 -26.34 1.01
CA TYR A 71 -20.58 -25.80 1.89
C TYR A 71 -20.91 -24.43 2.49
N HIS A 72 -21.62 -23.56 1.75
CA HIS A 72 -21.77 -22.15 2.13
C HIS A 72 -23.23 -21.69 2.11
N PRO A 73 -23.99 -21.85 3.22
CA PRO A 73 -25.44 -21.57 3.29
C PRO A 73 -25.73 -20.06 3.36
N HIS A 74 -25.31 -19.29 2.35
CA HIS A 74 -25.52 -17.86 2.23
C HIS A 74 -26.07 -17.51 0.84
N GLY A 75 -26.34 -16.21 0.60
CA GLY A 75 -26.91 -15.75 -0.67
C GLY A 75 -26.00 -16.05 -1.89
N ASP A 76 -26.63 -16.40 -3.00
CA ASP A 76 -25.96 -16.73 -4.28
C ASP A 76 -25.11 -15.58 -4.84
N SER A 77 -25.59 -14.36 -4.70
CA SER A 77 -24.87 -13.16 -5.13
C SER A 77 -23.51 -13.02 -4.42
N ALA A 78 -23.42 -13.30 -3.12
CA ALA A 78 -22.17 -13.20 -2.37
C ALA A 78 -21.12 -14.23 -2.86
N VAL A 79 -21.56 -15.45 -3.19
CA VAL A 79 -20.67 -16.49 -3.75
C VAL A 79 -20.27 -16.12 -5.18
N TYR A 80 -21.20 -15.62 -6.00
CA TYR A 80 -20.90 -15.19 -7.36
C TYR A 80 -19.92 -14.01 -7.38
N ASP A 81 -20.13 -12.98 -6.55
CA ASP A 81 -19.22 -11.84 -6.43
C ASP A 81 -17.80 -12.27 -6.00
N THR A 82 -17.72 -13.30 -5.16
CA THR A 82 -16.44 -13.91 -4.80
C THR A 82 -15.76 -14.55 -6.03
N ILE A 83 -16.49 -15.34 -6.80
CA ILE A 83 -15.99 -15.95 -8.05
C ILE A 83 -15.52 -14.88 -9.02
N VAL A 84 -16.32 -13.83 -9.20
CA VAL A 84 -16.01 -12.69 -10.06
C VAL A 84 -14.70 -12.03 -9.63
N ARG A 85 -14.54 -11.74 -8.35
CA ARG A 85 -13.31 -11.11 -7.83
C ARG A 85 -12.08 -11.97 -8.03
N LEU A 86 -12.19 -13.29 -7.81
CA LEU A 86 -11.09 -14.24 -8.02
C LEU A 86 -10.70 -14.38 -9.50
N ALA A 87 -11.58 -14.01 -10.44
CA ALA A 87 -11.34 -14.04 -11.88
C ALA A 87 -10.86 -12.69 -12.47
N GLN A 88 -10.96 -11.58 -11.70
CA GLN A 88 -10.61 -10.24 -12.20
C GLN A 88 -9.10 -9.98 -12.18
N PRO A 89 -8.45 -9.74 -13.33
CA PRO A 89 -7.01 -9.49 -13.40
C PRO A 89 -6.59 -8.12 -12.83
N PHE A 90 -7.55 -7.20 -12.64
CA PHE A 90 -7.33 -5.90 -12.00
C PHE A 90 -7.58 -5.92 -10.49
N SER A 91 -8.17 -7.01 -9.95
CA SER A 91 -8.40 -7.20 -8.51
C SER A 91 -7.40 -8.14 -7.86
N MET A 92 -6.93 -9.16 -8.59
CA MET A 92 -6.00 -10.17 -8.12
C MET A 92 -4.65 -10.04 -8.83
N ARG A 93 -3.55 -10.09 -8.07
CA ARG A 93 -2.20 -10.08 -8.68
C ARG A 93 -1.97 -11.34 -9.52
N HIS A 94 -2.47 -12.47 -9.02
CA HIS A 94 -2.57 -13.74 -9.73
C HIS A 94 -3.99 -14.28 -9.59
N PRO A 95 -4.84 -14.15 -10.62
CA PRO A 95 -6.21 -14.68 -10.59
C PRO A 95 -6.23 -16.19 -10.29
N LEU A 96 -7.13 -16.59 -9.40
CA LEU A 96 -7.30 -18.00 -9.02
C LEU A 96 -8.38 -18.70 -9.84
N ILE A 97 -9.20 -17.94 -10.56
CA ILE A 97 -10.23 -18.44 -11.46
C ILE A 97 -9.97 -17.88 -12.86
N ASP A 98 -10.08 -18.73 -13.86
CA ASP A 98 -10.08 -18.39 -15.28
C ASP A 98 -11.54 -18.26 -15.73
N GLY A 99 -11.94 -17.02 -16.09
CA GLY A 99 -13.31 -16.68 -16.45
C GLY A 99 -13.48 -16.41 -17.93
N GLN A 100 -14.62 -16.88 -18.48
CA GLN A 100 -15.04 -16.58 -19.85
C GLN A 100 -16.35 -15.81 -19.84
N GLY A 101 -16.36 -14.63 -20.45
CA GLY A 101 -17.49 -13.70 -20.47
C GLY A 101 -17.15 -12.36 -19.85
N ASN A 102 -18.16 -11.58 -19.45
CA ASN A 102 -17.96 -10.28 -18.82
C ASN A 102 -17.92 -10.43 -17.29
N PHE A 103 -16.76 -10.20 -16.71
CA PHE A 103 -16.50 -10.19 -15.26
C PHE A 103 -16.29 -8.77 -14.70
N GLY A 104 -16.82 -7.75 -15.38
CA GLY A 104 -16.65 -6.36 -15.00
C GLY A 104 -15.38 -5.73 -15.58
N SER A 105 -15.18 -4.45 -15.29
CA SER A 105 -14.04 -3.67 -15.78
C SER A 105 -13.49 -2.71 -14.72
N VAL A 106 -12.34 -2.09 -15.01
CA VAL A 106 -11.75 -1.02 -14.20
C VAL A 106 -12.65 0.22 -14.14
N ASP A 107 -13.57 0.36 -15.10
CA ASP A 107 -14.57 1.43 -15.13
C ASP A 107 -15.71 1.22 -14.12
N GLY A 108 -15.75 0.05 -13.46
CA GLY A 108 -16.76 -0.30 -12.49
C GLY A 108 -18.03 -0.89 -13.12
N ASP A 109 -17.95 -1.37 -14.37
CA ASP A 109 -19.01 -2.13 -14.97
C ASP A 109 -19.33 -3.38 -14.15
N SER A 110 -20.60 -3.67 -13.99
CA SER A 110 -21.04 -4.87 -13.30
C SER A 110 -20.76 -6.12 -14.16
N PRO A 111 -20.42 -7.25 -13.53
CA PRO A 111 -20.29 -8.51 -14.24
C PRO A 111 -21.66 -8.92 -14.83
N ALA A 112 -21.63 -9.71 -15.90
CA ALA A 112 -22.83 -10.33 -16.42
C ALA A 112 -23.43 -11.31 -15.39
N ALA A 113 -24.74 -11.58 -15.48
CA ALA A 113 -25.38 -12.53 -14.58
C ALA A 113 -24.73 -13.93 -14.69
N MET A 114 -24.67 -14.68 -13.58
CA MET A 114 -23.97 -15.98 -13.46
C MET A 114 -24.40 -17.06 -14.47
N ARG A 115 -25.58 -16.90 -15.06
CA ARG A 115 -26.09 -17.79 -16.13
C ARG A 115 -25.38 -17.59 -17.48
N TYR A 116 -24.73 -16.44 -17.69
CA TYR A 116 -24.03 -16.11 -18.92
C TYR A 116 -22.52 -16.35 -18.83
N THR A 117 -21.93 -16.19 -17.65
CA THR A 117 -20.48 -16.36 -17.45
C THR A 117 -20.13 -17.83 -17.22
N GLU A 118 -18.90 -18.17 -17.58
CA GLU A 118 -18.33 -19.51 -17.40
C GLU A 118 -16.97 -19.41 -16.71
N VAL A 119 -16.64 -20.43 -15.92
CA VAL A 119 -15.44 -20.44 -15.09
C VAL A 119 -14.77 -21.82 -15.07
N ARG A 120 -13.47 -21.81 -14.83
CA ARG A 120 -12.66 -22.95 -14.42
C ARG A 120 -11.55 -22.46 -13.50
N MET A 121 -10.87 -23.35 -12.79
CA MET A 121 -9.70 -22.98 -12.00
C MET A 121 -8.58 -22.47 -12.90
N SER A 122 -7.82 -21.47 -12.44
CA SER A 122 -6.57 -21.10 -13.08
C SER A 122 -5.50 -22.19 -12.85
N LYS A 123 -4.43 -22.16 -13.63
CA LYS A 123 -3.33 -23.14 -13.46
C LYS A 123 -2.67 -22.98 -12.08
N LEU A 124 -2.49 -21.74 -11.62
CA LEU A 124 -1.91 -21.45 -10.31
C LEU A 124 -2.78 -21.95 -9.15
N SER A 125 -4.11 -21.88 -9.26
CA SER A 125 -4.99 -22.34 -8.18
C SER A 125 -4.90 -23.84 -7.92
N GLN A 126 -4.41 -24.62 -8.88
CA GLN A 126 -4.15 -26.04 -8.67
C GLN A 126 -3.01 -26.27 -7.67
N GLU A 127 -2.02 -25.35 -7.60
CA GLU A 127 -0.94 -25.42 -6.61
C GLU A 127 -1.45 -25.20 -5.17
N LEU A 128 -2.61 -24.54 -4.99
CA LEU A 128 -3.26 -24.41 -3.68
C LEU A 128 -3.89 -25.72 -3.21
N LEU A 129 -4.34 -26.57 -4.15
CA LEU A 129 -5.08 -27.80 -3.90
C LEU A 129 -4.23 -29.06 -4.06
N GLN A 130 -2.96 -28.89 -4.49
CA GLN A 130 -2.08 -30.02 -4.77
C GLN A 130 -1.91 -30.91 -3.52
N ASP A 131 -2.05 -32.20 -3.72
CA ASP A 131 -1.95 -33.24 -2.69
C ASP A 131 -3.07 -33.23 -1.63
N ILE A 132 -4.22 -32.55 -1.86
CA ILE A 132 -5.35 -32.54 -0.92
C ILE A 132 -5.90 -33.94 -0.67
N ASP A 133 -5.87 -34.81 -1.68
CA ASP A 133 -6.37 -36.21 -1.63
C ASP A 133 -5.45 -37.15 -0.84
N LYS A 134 -4.31 -36.66 -0.35
CA LYS A 134 -3.30 -37.44 0.38
C LYS A 134 -3.35 -37.21 1.90
N ASN A 135 -4.48 -36.87 2.46
CA ASN A 135 -4.67 -36.59 3.90
C ASN A 135 -3.69 -35.54 4.45
N THR A 136 -3.35 -34.55 3.65
CA THR A 136 -2.36 -33.51 4.00
C THR A 136 -2.90 -32.45 4.94
N VAL A 137 -4.21 -32.22 4.92
CA VAL A 137 -4.94 -31.25 5.74
C VAL A 137 -6.13 -31.90 6.42
N ASP A 138 -6.61 -31.26 7.48
CA ASP A 138 -7.74 -31.74 8.22
C ASP A 138 -9.06 -31.28 7.59
N PHE A 139 -10.08 -32.13 7.69
CA PHE A 139 -11.42 -31.86 7.20
C PHE A 139 -12.41 -31.73 8.37
N SER A 140 -13.32 -30.77 8.27
CA SER A 140 -14.44 -30.59 9.20
C SER A 140 -15.78 -30.90 8.52
N PRO A 141 -16.81 -31.27 9.29
CA PRO A 141 -18.15 -31.36 8.72
C PRO A 141 -18.60 -29.98 8.22
N ASN A 142 -19.39 -29.98 7.14
CA ASN A 142 -20.10 -28.78 6.67
C ASN A 142 -21.20 -28.36 7.65
N TYR A 143 -22.00 -27.34 7.28
CA TYR A 143 -23.03 -26.75 8.13
C TYR A 143 -24.15 -27.71 8.56
N ASP A 144 -24.45 -28.77 7.82
CA ASP A 144 -25.49 -29.79 8.12
C ASP A 144 -24.92 -31.19 8.41
N GLY A 145 -23.60 -31.37 8.36
CA GLY A 145 -22.91 -32.62 8.61
C GLY A 145 -22.98 -33.65 7.46
N SER A 146 -23.57 -33.28 6.33
CA SER A 146 -23.76 -34.19 5.18
C SER A 146 -22.46 -34.37 4.36
N GLU A 147 -21.62 -33.34 4.32
CA GLU A 147 -20.38 -33.29 3.56
C GLU A 147 -19.20 -32.89 4.45
N LYS A 148 -18.00 -33.01 3.93
CA LYS A 148 -16.77 -32.56 4.61
C LYS A 148 -16.08 -31.49 3.79
N GLU A 149 -15.57 -30.47 4.45
CA GLU A 149 -14.80 -29.39 3.85
C GLU A 149 -13.40 -29.28 4.48
N PRO A 150 -12.37 -28.88 3.72
CA PRO A 150 -11.03 -28.70 4.27
C PRO A 150 -10.98 -27.47 5.15
N THR A 151 -10.34 -27.58 6.32
CA THR A 151 -10.14 -26.46 7.24
C THR A 151 -9.13 -25.45 6.68
N VAL A 152 -8.18 -25.89 5.87
CA VAL A 152 -7.14 -25.12 5.19
C VAL A 152 -6.74 -25.88 3.92
N LEU A 153 -6.23 -25.18 2.90
CA LEU A 153 -5.67 -25.85 1.71
C LEU A 153 -4.17 -26.17 1.90
N PRO A 154 -3.67 -27.24 1.25
CA PRO A 154 -2.28 -27.65 1.37
C PRO A 154 -1.26 -26.72 0.70
N THR A 155 -1.66 -25.68 0.10
CA THR A 155 -1.01 -24.66 -0.72
C THR A 155 0.53 -24.76 -0.85
N ARG A 156 1.05 -24.70 -2.08
CA ARG A 156 2.50 -24.61 -2.38
C ARG A 156 3.04 -23.19 -2.49
N ILE A 157 2.15 -22.20 -2.44
CA ILE A 157 2.49 -20.78 -2.57
C ILE A 157 2.08 -20.02 -1.32
N PRO A 158 2.84 -19.01 -0.88
CA PRO A 158 2.46 -18.10 0.20
C PRO A 158 1.40 -17.09 -0.29
N ASN A 159 0.19 -17.62 -0.61
CA ASN A 159 -0.86 -16.91 -1.29
C ASN A 159 -1.34 -15.66 -0.54
N LEU A 160 -1.26 -15.64 0.80
CA LEU A 160 -1.63 -14.46 1.59
C LEU A 160 -0.83 -13.22 1.19
N LEU A 161 0.48 -13.38 0.97
CA LEU A 161 1.36 -12.29 0.56
C LEU A 161 1.32 -12.05 -0.95
N VAL A 162 1.17 -13.10 -1.75
CA VAL A 162 1.16 -12.99 -3.23
C VAL A 162 -0.08 -12.25 -3.73
N ASN A 163 -1.26 -12.61 -3.24
CA ASN A 163 -2.53 -12.00 -3.66
C ASN A 163 -3.08 -10.96 -2.69
N GLY A 164 -2.56 -10.92 -1.46
CA GLY A 164 -3.10 -10.07 -0.41
C GLY A 164 -4.51 -10.48 0.04
N SER A 165 -5.07 -9.71 0.95
CA SER A 165 -6.46 -9.87 1.39
C SER A 165 -6.99 -8.58 2.00
N THR A 166 -8.26 -8.27 1.76
CA THR A 166 -8.96 -7.13 2.37
C THR A 166 -10.25 -7.60 3.01
N GLY A 167 -10.55 -7.14 4.23
CA GLY A 167 -11.77 -7.54 4.91
C GLY A 167 -12.09 -6.63 6.10
N ILE A 168 -13.38 -6.49 6.39
CA ILE A 168 -13.89 -5.72 7.52
C ILE A 168 -14.62 -6.70 8.43
N ALA A 169 -14.12 -6.85 9.66
CA ALA A 169 -14.73 -7.65 10.71
C ALA A 169 -15.32 -6.77 11.81
N VAL A 170 -15.83 -7.37 12.87
CA VAL A 170 -16.30 -6.64 14.03
C VAL A 170 -15.10 -6.18 14.86
N GLY A 171 -14.95 -4.86 15.02
CA GLY A 171 -13.87 -4.26 15.82
C GLY A 171 -12.48 -4.29 15.19
N MET A 172 -12.32 -4.90 14.02
CA MET A 172 -11.03 -4.96 13.31
C MET A 172 -11.20 -5.05 11.80
N ALA A 173 -10.16 -4.69 11.07
CA ALA A 173 -10.11 -4.83 9.62
C ALA A 173 -8.76 -5.38 9.20
N THR A 174 -8.71 -6.07 8.07
CA THR A 174 -7.47 -6.49 7.44
C THR A 174 -7.32 -5.83 6.08
N ASN A 175 -6.11 -5.42 5.75
CA ASN A 175 -5.74 -4.88 4.45
C ASN A 175 -4.28 -5.25 4.14
N ILE A 176 -4.11 -6.43 3.58
CA ILE A 176 -2.81 -7.01 3.23
C ILE A 176 -2.59 -6.77 1.74
N PRO A 177 -1.55 -6.01 1.35
CA PRO A 177 -1.27 -5.76 -0.05
C PRO A 177 -0.72 -7.00 -0.76
N PRO A 178 -0.97 -7.16 -2.06
CA PRO A 178 -0.30 -8.17 -2.86
C PRO A 178 1.18 -7.84 -3.06
N HIS A 179 2.01 -8.88 -3.27
CA HIS A 179 3.44 -8.78 -3.52
C HIS A 179 3.84 -9.60 -4.75
N ASN A 180 5.02 -9.32 -5.28
CA ASN A 180 5.56 -10.08 -6.41
C ASN A 180 5.88 -11.52 -6.00
N LEU A 181 5.42 -12.50 -6.79
CA LEU A 181 5.61 -13.93 -6.51
C LEU A 181 7.09 -14.29 -6.41
N ILE A 182 7.94 -13.77 -7.29
CA ILE A 182 9.38 -14.05 -7.30
C ILE A 182 10.01 -13.56 -6.00
N GLU A 183 9.74 -12.32 -5.60
CA GLU A 183 10.28 -11.72 -4.38
C GLU A 183 9.85 -12.47 -3.11
N VAL A 184 8.58 -12.88 -3.04
CA VAL A 184 8.05 -13.63 -1.88
C VAL A 184 8.61 -15.04 -1.80
N VAL A 185 8.76 -15.73 -2.94
CA VAL A 185 9.39 -17.06 -3.00
C VAL A 185 10.86 -16.97 -2.63
N ASP A 186 11.59 -15.98 -3.16
CA ASP A 186 13.01 -15.79 -2.84
C ASP A 186 13.20 -15.47 -1.35
N ALA A 187 12.32 -14.65 -0.75
CA ALA A 187 12.32 -14.40 0.69
C ALA A 187 12.06 -15.69 1.50
N THR A 188 11.11 -16.51 1.06
CA THR A 188 10.82 -17.79 1.71
C THR A 188 12.02 -18.73 1.65
N ILE A 189 12.66 -18.87 0.50
CA ILE A 189 13.87 -19.69 0.32
C ILE A 189 15.04 -19.15 1.15
N ALA A 190 15.20 -17.81 1.23
CA ALA A 190 16.22 -17.19 2.06
C ALA A 190 16.05 -17.54 3.55
N ILE A 191 14.82 -17.51 4.08
CA ILE A 191 14.50 -17.91 5.45
C ILE A 191 14.80 -19.40 5.68
N ILE A 192 14.45 -20.28 4.73
CA ILE A 192 14.73 -21.72 4.84
C ILE A 192 16.25 -21.98 4.87
N ASN A 193 17.02 -21.24 4.08
CA ASN A 193 18.49 -21.38 4.03
C ASN A 193 19.18 -20.78 5.26
N ASN A 194 18.67 -19.70 5.78
CA ASN A 194 19.19 -19.02 6.98
C ASN A 194 18.06 -18.72 7.97
N PRO A 195 17.79 -19.57 8.94
CA PRO A 195 16.73 -19.39 9.94
C PRO A 195 16.84 -18.11 10.77
N LEU A 196 18.02 -17.44 10.82
CA LEU A 196 18.18 -16.16 11.50
C LEU A 196 17.34 -15.04 10.81
N LEU A 197 17.11 -15.17 9.52
CA LEU A 197 16.26 -14.24 8.76
C LEU A 197 14.76 -14.38 9.11
N ALA A 198 14.40 -15.39 9.88
CA ALA A 198 13.05 -15.57 10.40
C ALA A 198 12.71 -14.55 11.52
N ASP A 199 13.72 -13.96 12.16
CA ASP A 199 13.51 -12.90 13.16
C ASP A 199 13.16 -11.59 12.43
N LYS A 200 12.06 -10.96 12.86
CA LYS A 200 11.62 -9.67 12.33
C LYS A 200 12.70 -8.57 12.44
N ASN A 201 13.59 -8.64 13.42
CA ASN A 201 14.66 -7.65 13.58
C ASN A 201 15.68 -7.70 12.43
N ASN A 202 15.75 -8.81 11.69
CA ASN A 202 16.64 -9.01 10.55
C ASN A 202 15.94 -8.73 9.19
N ILE A 203 14.84 -7.96 9.21
CA ILE A 203 14.05 -7.65 8.00
C ILE A 203 14.89 -7.00 6.90
N ASP A 204 15.83 -6.13 7.24
CA ASP A 204 16.68 -5.43 6.26
C ASP A 204 17.65 -6.40 5.56
N GLU A 205 18.12 -7.42 6.28
CA GLU A 205 18.93 -8.50 5.70
C GLU A 205 18.09 -9.39 4.77
N LEU A 206 16.85 -9.69 5.17
CA LEU A 206 15.91 -10.44 4.34
C LEU A 206 15.56 -9.67 3.06
N ILE A 207 15.27 -8.37 3.15
CA ILE A 207 15.02 -7.49 2.00
C ILE A 207 16.19 -7.55 1.02
N THR A 208 17.42 -7.47 1.52
CA THR A 208 18.63 -7.52 0.70
C THR A 208 18.83 -8.90 0.06
N ALA A 209 18.62 -9.98 0.82
CA ALA A 209 18.82 -11.35 0.35
C ALA A 209 17.80 -11.77 -0.72
N SER A 210 16.57 -11.24 -0.66
CA SER A 210 15.46 -11.60 -1.56
C SER A 210 15.15 -10.55 -2.62
N ASN A 211 15.84 -9.41 -2.60
CA ASN A 211 15.52 -8.23 -3.43
C ASN A 211 14.05 -7.78 -3.29
N LEU A 212 13.48 -7.94 -2.10
CA LEU A 212 12.10 -7.58 -1.79
C LEU A 212 11.92 -6.06 -1.82
N GLN A 213 11.12 -5.56 -2.75
CA GLN A 213 10.87 -4.11 -2.87
C GLN A 213 9.58 -3.67 -2.16
N GLY A 214 8.69 -4.61 -1.81
CA GLY A 214 7.41 -4.34 -1.17
C GLY A 214 6.20 -4.70 -2.03
N PRO A 215 5.04 -4.06 -1.81
CA PRO A 215 3.81 -4.37 -2.52
C PRO A 215 3.93 -4.30 -4.05
N ASP A 216 3.18 -5.16 -4.76
CA ASP A 216 3.14 -5.23 -6.22
C ASP A 216 1.68 -5.39 -6.69
N PHE A 217 1.08 -4.30 -7.13
CA PHE A 217 -0.35 -4.25 -7.43
C PHE A 217 -0.68 -4.72 -8.85
N PRO A 218 -1.85 -5.37 -9.06
CA PRO A 218 -2.28 -5.87 -10.37
C PRO A 218 -2.47 -4.75 -11.38
N THR A 219 -2.86 -3.56 -10.95
CA THR A 219 -3.13 -2.38 -11.79
C THR A 219 -1.91 -1.50 -12.00
N TYR A 220 -0.70 -2.01 -11.68
CA TYR A 220 0.54 -1.24 -11.80
C TYR A 220 0.57 -0.03 -10.84
N GLY A 221 0.95 1.14 -11.35
CA GLY A 221 1.05 2.37 -10.58
C GLY A 221 2.41 2.56 -9.90
N GLU A 222 2.66 3.79 -9.44
CA GLU A 222 3.89 4.19 -8.78
C GLU A 222 3.65 4.30 -7.27
N ILE A 223 4.39 3.51 -6.49
CA ILE A 223 4.34 3.56 -5.03
C ILE A 223 5.36 4.60 -4.55
N LYS A 224 4.88 5.60 -3.81
CA LYS A 224 5.70 6.61 -3.14
C LYS A 224 5.78 6.25 -1.66
N ASP A 225 6.98 5.84 -1.23
CA ASP A 225 7.25 5.39 0.13
C ASP A 225 8.08 6.40 0.91
N ASP A 226 7.67 6.64 2.15
CA ASP A 226 8.36 7.45 3.16
C ASP A 226 8.83 6.61 4.36
N GLY A 227 9.00 5.30 4.17
CA GLY A 227 9.34 4.31 5.19
C GLY A 227 8.14 3.49 5.68
N GLY A 228 6.95 3.72 5.13
CA GLY A 228 5.73 2.98 5.46
C GLY A 228 5.77 1.52 5.04
N ILE A 229 6.41 1.20 3.91
CA ILE A 229 6.61 -0.18 3.45
C ILE A 229 7.46 -0.96 4.46
N ARG A 230 8.60 -0.41 4.88
CA ARG A 230 9.46 -1.07 5.88
C ARG A 230 8.72 -1.32 7.18
N ASN A 231 7.93 -0.36 7.66
CA ASN A 231 7.11 -0.52 8.86
C ASN A 231 6.05 -1.61 8.67
N ALA A 232 5.42 -1.69 7.50
CA ALA A 232 4.45 -2.74 7.17
C ALA A 232 5.10 -4.13 7.17
N LEU A 233 6.27 -4.28 6.56
CA LEU A 233 7.02 -5.54 6.53
C LEU A 233 7.44 -5.98 7.94
N LEU A 234 7.84 -5.03 8.79
CA LEU A 234 8.31 -5.31 10.15
C LEU A 234 7.17 -5.63 11.13
N ASN A 235 6.12 -4.81 11.15
CA ASN A 235 5.10 -4.80 12.21
C ASN A 235 3.68 -5.15 11.70
N GLY A 236 3.52 -5.42 10.42
CA GLY A 236 2.21 -5.63 9.81
C GLY A 236 1.36 -4.36 9.69
N ARG A 237 1.93 -3.18 9.95
CA ARG A 237 1.24 -1.88 9.86
C ARG A 237 2.12 -0.83 9.24
N GLY A 238 1.57 -0.09 8.29
CA GLY A 238 2.26 0.99 7.60
C GLY A 238 1.31 1.71 6.66
N SER A 239 1.78 2.77 6.04
CA SER A 239 1.04 3.42 4.97
C SER A 239 1.99 4.03 3.95
N PHE A 240 1.59 4.04 2.70
CA PHE A 240 2.32 4.65 1.59
C PHE A 240 1.31 5.20 0.58
N LYS A 241 1.79 6.01 -0.36
CA LYS A 241 0.93 6.57 -1.41
C LYS A 241 1.10 5.78 -2.70
N ILE A 242 0.01 5.62 -3.46
CA ILE A 242 0.02 5.05 -4.80
C ILE A 242 -0.42 6.15 -5.77
N ARG A 243 0.39 6.42 -6.79
CA ARG A 243 0.12 7.41 -7.84
C ARG A 243 -0.17 6.74 -9.18
N ALA A 244 -1.09 7.35 -9.91
CA ALA A 244 -1.29 7.05 -11.32
C ALA A 244 0.00 7.36 -12.09
N LYS A 245 0.43 6.43 -12.94
CA LYS A 245 1.55 6.68 -13.85
C LYS A 245 1.08 7.51 -15.02
N HIS A 246 1.87 8.49 -15.40
CA HIS A 246 1.53 9.43 -16.46
C HIS A 246 2.64 9.54 -17.52
N ILE A 247 2.22 9.96 -18.70
CA ILE A 247 3.09 10.33 -19.82
C ILE A 247 2.71 11.75 -20.24
N ILE A 248 3.69 12.54 -20.63
CA ILE A 248 3.48 13.89 -21.15
C ILE A 248 3.64 13.86 -22.67
N GLU A 249 2.58 14.21 -23.39
CA GLU A 249 2.62 14.37 -24.85
C GLU A 249 2.54 15.86 -25.21
N LYS A 250 3.48 16.31 -26.03
CA LYS A 250 3.47 17.66 -26.62
C LYS A 250 3.05 17.56 -28.09
N LYS A 251 2.04 18.32 -28.49
CA LYS A 251 1.55 18.42 -29.87
C LYS A 251 2.15 19.64 -30.57
N ASP A 252 2.17 19.61 -31.90
CA ASP A 252 2.79 20.64 -32.74
C ASP A 252 2.29 22.08 -32.55
N ASN A 253 1.18 22.28 -31.85
CA ASN A 253 0.57 23.58 -31.56
C ASN A 253 0.85 24.11 -30.16
N ASP A 254 1.94 23.69 -29.52
CA ASP A 254 2.28 24.07 -28.14
C ASP A 254 1.20 23.66 -27.11
N ARG A 255 0.44 22.64 -27.43
CA ARG A 255 -0.51 22.01 -26.50
C ARG A 255 0.13 20.81 -25.85
N THR A 256 0.07 20.77 -24.53
CA THR A 256 0.55 19.66 -23.71
C THR A 256 -0.63 18.85 -23.22
N SER A 257 -0.48 17.54 -23.22
CA SER A 257 -1.46 16.60 -22.65
C SER A 257 -0.81 15.74 -21.60
N ILE A 258 -1.48 15.57 -20.47
CA ILE A 258 -1.16 14.55 -19.46
C ILE A 258 -1.99 13.33 -19.77
N ILE A 259 -1.35 12.18 -19.86
CA ILE A 259 -2.02 10.91 -20.15
C ILE A 259 -1.75 9.96 -19.00
N PHE A 260 -2.80 9.57 -18.26
CA PHE A 260 -2.69 8.50 -17.30
C PHE A 260 -2.78 7.15 -18.01
N VAL A 261 -1.73 6.35 -17.86
CA VAL A 261 -1.60 5.00 -18.44
C VAL A 261 -1.80 3.88 -17.41
N GLU A 262 -1.69 4.21 -16.12
CA GLU A 262 -1.92 3.29 -15.02
C GLU A 262 -2.63 4.05 -13.89
N LEU A 263 -3.50 3.36 -13.14
CA LEU A 263 -4.24 3.94 -12.01
C LEU A 263 -3.85 3.25 -10.69
N PRO A 264 -4.00 3.94 -9.56
CA PRO A 264 -3.84 3.32 -8.26
C PRO A 264 -4.80 2.15 -8.07
N TYR A 265 -4.35 1.15 -7.32
CA TYR A 265 -5.13 -0.05 -7.03
C TYR A 265 -6.50 0.29 -6.42
N GLN A 266 -7.55 -0.40 -6.89
CA GLN A 266 -8.96 -0.23 -6.48
C GLN A 266 -9.57 1.14 -6.85
N VAL A 267 -8.96 1.93 -7.68
CA VAL A 267 -9.54 3.17 -8.20
C VAL A 267 -10.41 2.87 -9.43
N ASN A 268 -11.64 3.36 -9.38
CA ASN A 268 -12.58 3.29 -10.50
C ASN A 268 -12.26 4.44 -11.48
N LYS A 269 -11.96 4.09 -12.74
CA LYS A 269 -11.57 5.06 -13.79
C LYS A 269 -12.70 6.03 -14.12
N ALA A 270 -13.94 5.56 -14.30
CA ALA A 270 -15.07 6.40 -14.64
C ALA A 270 -15.36 7.44 -13.53
N LYS A 271 -15.34 7.03 -12.25
CA LYS A 271 -15.47 7.95 -11.12
C LYS A 271 -14.33 8.96 -11.04
N LEU A 272 -13.10 8.57 -11.38
CA LEU A 272 -11.97 9.50 -11.43
C LEU A 272 -12.21 10.57 -12.51
N ILE A 273 -12.67 10.17 -13.69
CA ILE A 273 -13.01 11.10 -14.79
C ILE A 273 -14.11 12.06 -14.36
N GLU A 274 -15.19 11.57 -13.74
CA GLU A 274 -16.28 12.38 -13.21
C GLU A 274 -15.79 13.41 -12.18
N ASN A 275 -14.93 12.99 -11.25
CA ASN A 275 -14.35 13.86 -10.22
C ASN A 275 -13.48 14.96 -10.85
N ILE A 276 -12.65 14.63 -11.84
CA ILE A 276 -11.86 15.64 -12.57
C ILE A 276 -12.79 16.63 -13.27
N ALA A 277 -13.81 16.15 -13.99
CA ALA A 277 -14.78 16.99 -14.66
C ALA A 277 -15.55 17.91 -13.68
N GLN A 278 -15.86 17.39 -12.48
CA GLN A 278 -16.50 18.20 -11.42
C GLN A 278 -15.59 19.30 -10.91
N LEU A 279 -14.30 19.03 -10.68
CA LEU A 279 -13.32 20.04 -10.27
C LEU A 279 -13.16 21.17 -11.30
N VAL A 280 -13.28 20.83 -12.60
CA VAL A 280 -13.28 21.83 -13.69
C VAL A 280 -14.56 22.69 -13.65
N ARG A 281 -15.73 22.06 -13.49
CA ARG A 281 -17.02 22.78 -13.34
C ARG A 281 -17.03 23.72 -12.13
N ASP A 282 -16.48 23.27 -11.02
CA ASP A 282 -16.37 24.04 -9.76
C ASP A 282 -15.28 25.11 -9.82
N LYS A 283 -14.56 25.23 -10.95
CA LYS A 283 -13.45 26.16 -11.15
C LYS A 283 -12.31 26.03 -10.14
N LYS A 284 -12.14 24.84 -9.56
CA LYS A 284 -11.01 24.51 -8.71
C LYS A 284 -9.76 24.18 -9.51
N ILE A 285 -9.95 23.65 -10.71
CA ILE A 285 -8.92 23.39 -11.72
C ILE A 285 -9.39 24.11 -13.00
N ASN A 286 -8.59 25.08 -13.47
CA ASN A 286 -8.93 25.87 -14.64
C ASN A 286 -8.04 25.56 -15.86
N GLU A 287 -7.00 24.79 -15.66
CA GLU A 287 -5.94 24.52 -16.63
C GLU A 287 -6.34 23.50 -17.72
N ILE A 288 -7.41 22.73 -17.48
CA ILE A 288 -7.89 21.69 -18.40
C ILE A 288 -8.73 22.29 -19.54
N SER A 289 -8.41 21.89 -20.76
CA SER A 289 -9.19 22.23 -21.96
C SER A 289 -10.13 21.10 -22.37
N HIS A 290 -9.63 19.86 -22.41
CA HIS A 290 -10.41 18.67 -22.76
C HIS A 290 -10.02 17.48 -21.90
N LEU A 291 -11.00 16.61 -21.64
CA LEU A 291 -10.84 15.36 -20.91
C LEU A 291 -11.48 14.25 -21.74
N ARG A 292 -10.71 13.20 -22.07
CA ARG A 292 -11.16 12.07 -22.88
C ARG A 292 -10.62 10.76 -22.35
N ASP A 293 -11.43 9.72 -22.48
CA ASP A 293 -11.00 8.34 -22.31
C ASP A 293 -10.73 7.74 -23.69
N GLU A 294 -9.48 7.41 -23.97
CA GLU A 294 -9.01 6.78 -25.18
C GLU A 294 -8.53 5.35 -24.93
N SER A 295 -8.93 4.76 -23.78
CA SER A 295 -8.54 3.39 -23.43
C SER A 295 -9.12 2.39 -24.41
N ASP A 296 -8.30 1.42 -24.82
CA ASP A 296 -8.66 0.36 -25.75
C ASP A 296 -8.03 -0.99 -25.33
N ARG A 297 -7.92 -1.93 -26.28
CA ARG A 297 -7.32 -3.25 -26.06
C ARG A 297 -5.81 -3.21 -25.79
N ASP A 298 -5.14 -2.14 -26.25
CA ASP A 298 -3.70 -1.97 -26.12
C ASP A 298 -3.32 -1.37 -24.75
N GLY A 299 -4.30 -0.81 -24.04
CA GLY A 299 -4.10 -0.33 -22.67
C GLY A 299 -4.96 0.85 -22.26
N MET A 300 -4.73 1.30 -21.04
CA MET A 300 -5.40 2.46 -20.47
C MET A 300 -4.79 3.74 -21.03
N ARG A 301 -5.65 4.68 -21.41
CA ARG A 301 -5.24 5.98 -21.93
C ARG A 301 -6.26 7.07 -21.57
N LEU A 302 -6.13 7.63 -20.37
CA LEU A 302 -6.94 8.77 -19.95
C LEU A 302 -6.22 10.07 -20.29
N VAL A 303 -6.72 10.80 -21.28
CA VAL A 303 -6.10 11.99 -21.85
C VAL A 303 -6.68 13.25 -21.23
N ILE A 304 -5.82 14.08 -20.66
CA ILE A 304 -6.13 15.38 -20.05
C ILE A 304 -5.37 16.45 -20.82
N GLU A 305 -6.06 17.19 -21.70
CA GLU A 305 -5.44 18.26 -22.49
C GLU A 305 -5.43 19.58 -21.72
N LEU A 306 -4.27 20.23 -21.68
CA LEU A 306 -4.09 21.52 -21.04
C LEU A 306 -4.53 22.66 -21.94
N LYS A 307 -4.91 23.79 -21.35
CA LYS A 307 -5.02 25.07 -22.06
C LYS A 307 -3.64 25.55 -22.48
N ARG A 308 -3.60 26.38 -23.52
CA ARG A 308 -2.35 26.90 -24.06
C ARG A 308 -1.60 27.75 -23.01
N GLY A 309 -0.31 27.46 -22.83
CA GLY A 309 0.56 28.17 -21.88
C GLY A 309 0.49 27.71 -20.43
N GLU A 310 -0.33 26.70 -20.10
CA GLU A 310 -0.40 26.13 -18.74
C GLU A 310 0.73 25.09 -18.51
N GLN A 311 1.21 25.04 -17.25
CA GLN A 311 2.28 24.13 -16.84
C GLN A 311 1.68 22.79 -16.40
N HIS A 312 2.17 21.70 -16.98
CA HIS A 312 1.64 20.36 -16.68
C HIS A 312 1.97 19.88 -15.27
N GLU A 313 3.10 20.32 -14.68
CA GLU A 313 3.48 19.98 -13.31
C GLU A 313 2.49 20.53 -12.28
N VAL A 314 2.00 21.76 -12.49
CA VAL A 314 1.02 22.41 -11.61
C VAL A 314 -0.30 21.65 -11.64
N LEU A 315 -0.77 21.33 -12.85
CA LEU A 315 -2.00 20.55 -13.04
C LEU A 315 -1.86 19.16 -12.44
N LEU A 316 -0.75 18.48 -12.69
CA LEU A 316 -0.49 17.13 -12.17
C LEU A 316 -0.53 17.10 -10.64
N GLY A 317 0.13 18.06 -10.00
CA GLY A 317 0.08 18.21 -8.54
C GLY A 317 -1.32 18.47 -8.00
N ALA A 318 -2.12 19.30 -8.70
CA ALA A 318 -3.52 19.53 -8.34
C ALA A 318 -4.37 18.27 -8.49
N LEU A 319 -4.16 17.48 -9.55
CA LEU A 319 -4.84 16.21 -9.76
C LEU A 319 -4.50 15.20 -8.65
N TYR A 320 -3.23 15.04 -8.28
CA TYR A 320 -2.82 14.16 -7.18
C TYR A 320 -3.38 14.60 -5.83
N LYS A 321 -3.54 15.90 -5.61
CA LYS A 321 -4.05 16.44 -4.35
C LYS A 321 -5.57 16.32 -4.21
N HIS A 322 -6.31 16.49 -5.29
CA HIS A 322 -7.76 16.66 -5.25
C HIS A 322 -8.54 15.47 -5.82
N THR A 323 -7.86 14.47 -6.36
CA THR A 323 -8.49 13.30 -6.97
C THR A 323 -7.83 11.99 -6.52
N ASN A 324 -8.48 10.87 -6.86
CA ASN A 324 -7.94 9.54 -6.64
C ASN A 324 -6.83 9.14 -7.66
N ALA A 325 -6.28 10.09 -8.42
CA ALA A 325 -5.04 9.86 -9.17
C ALA A 325 -3.86 9.58 -8.21
N GLN A 326 -3.97 10.00 -6.97
CA GLN A 326 -3.13 9.57 -5.85
C GLN A 326 -4.02 9.09 -4.70
N THR A 327 -3.73 7.93 -4.15
CA THR A 327 -4.42 7.37 -2.99
C THR A 327 -3.43 6.96 -1.90
N SER A 328 -3.84 7.03 -0.64
CA SER A 328 -3.08 6.45 0.46
C SER A 328 -3.52 5.01 0.69
N TYR A 329 -2.58 4.09 0.74
CA TYR A 329 -2.82 2.69 1.08
C TYR A 329 -2.35 2.43 2.51
N SER A 330 -3.28 2.11 3.39
CA SER A 330 -2.99 1.77 4.79
C SER A 330 -2.91 0.26 4.93
N VAL A 331 -1.72 -0.24 5.26
CA VAL A 331 -1.47 -1.66 5.50
C VAL A 331 -1.89 -2.03 6.91
N ASN A 332 -2.62 -3.13 7.05
CA ASN A 332 -2.95 -3.76 8.32
C ASN A 332 -3.03 -5.28 8.11
N MET A 333 -1.93 -5.98 8.39
CA MET A 333 -1.80 -7.42 8.11
C MET A 333 -2.38 -8.26 9.26
N VAL A 334 -3.71 -8.23 9.39
CA VAL A 334 -4.45 -9.06 10.36
C VAL A 334 -4.90 -10.34 9.67
N CYS A 335 -4.54 -11.49 10.23
CA CYS A 335 -4.92 -12.81 9.73
C CYS A 335 -5.18 -13.77 10.90
N LEU A 336 -5.73 -14.94 10.59
CA LEU A 336 -6.00 -15.98 11.58
C LEU A 336 -4.78 -16.89 11.72
N VAL A 337 -4.31 -17.05 12.97
CA VAL A 337 -3.31 -18.04 13.36
C VAL A 337 -3.95 -18.94 14.38
N ASP A 338 -4.13 -20.21 14.07
CA ASP A 338 -4.81 -21.20 14.93
C ASP A 338 -6.21 -20.74 15.37
N GLY A 339 -6.94 -20.03 14.49
CA GLY A 339 -8.29 -19.51 14.76
C GLY A 339 -8.31 -18.18 15.54
N GLU A 340 -7.18 -17.61 15.92
CA GLU A 340 -7.07 -16.33 16.62
C GLU A 340 -6.62 -15.21 15.67
N PRO A 341 -7.25 -14.01 15.70
CA PRO A 341 -6.80 -12.89 14.90
C PRO A 341 -5.51 -12.28 15.45
N LYS A 342 -4.47 -12.23 14.62
CA LYS A 342 -3.16 -11.63 14.98
C LYS A 342 -2.72 -10.66 13.90
N THR A 343 -2.06 -9.57 14.31
CA THR A 343 -1.35 -8.69 13.36
C THR A 343 0.08 -9.22 13.26
N LEU A 344 0.50 -9.60 12.05
CA LEU A 344 1.80 -10.21 11.80
C LEU A 344 2.61 -9.36 10.81
N GLY A 345 3.93 -9.35 11.00
CA GLY A 345 4.87 -8.85 10.00
C GLY A 345 5.08 -9.86 8.86
N PHE A 346 5.81 -9.43 7.85
CA PHE A 346 6.07 -10.23 6.65
C PHE A 346 6.81 -11.54 6.98
N THR A 347 7.85 -11.48 7.81
CA THR A 347 8.63 -12.65 8.24
C THR A 347 7.79 -13.62 9.06
N GLU A 348 6.92 -13.11 9.94
CA GLU A 348 6.04 -13.92 10.77
C GLU A 348 5.02 -14.69 9.92
N ILE A 349 4.46 -14.06 8.87
CA ILE A 349 3.56 -14.72 7.92
C ILE A 349 4.30 -15.83 7.15
N LEU A 350 5.52 -15.58 6.68
CA LEU A 350 6.32 -16.60 6.00
C LEU A 350 6.70 -17.76 6.91
N ASN A 351 6.96 -17.51 8.20
CA ASN A 351 7.24 -18.56 9.17
C ASN A 351 6.04 -19.49 9.36
N GLU A 352 4.83 -18.94 9.48
CA GLU A 352 3.62 -19.77 9.57
C GLU A 352 3.36 -20.55 8.27
N PHE A 353 3.64 -19.98 7.11
CA PHE A 353 3.58 -20.67 5.84
C PHE A 353 4.60 -21.82 5.77
N ILE A 354 5.86 -21.60 6.14
CA ILE A 354 6.92 -22.63 6.16
C ILE A 354 6.53 -23.76 7.10
N LYS A 355 6.03 -23.45 8.29
CA LYS A 355 5.54 -24.43 9.26
C LYS A 355 4.44 -25.30 8.65
N HIS A 356 3.43 -24.67 8.04
CA HIS A 356 2.34 -25.37 7.36
C HIS A 356 2.87 -26.26 6.22
N ARG A 357 3.78 -25.77 5.39
CA ARG A 357 4.37 -26.58 4.32
C ARG A 357 5.12 -27.79 4.83
N ARG A 358 5.88 -27.66 5.92
CA ARG A 358 6.55 -28.80 6.55
C ARG A 358 5.54 -29.86 7.00
N GLU A 359 4.43 -29.47 7.61
CA GLU A 359 3.36 -30.39 8.00
C GLU A 359 2.73 -31.09 6.79
N VAL A 360 2.42 -30.33 5.74
CA VAL A 360 1.84 -30.88 4.50
C VAL A 360 2.79 -31.87 3.82
N ILE A 361 4.08 -31.53 3.68
CA ILE A 361 5.07 -32.43 3.08
C ILE A 361 5.23 -33.67 3.94
N THR A 362 5.26 -33.55 5.25
CA THR A 362 5.34 -34.69 6.18
C THR A 362 4.14 -35.62 6.03
N LYS A 363 2.91 -35.09 6.09
CA LYS A 363 1.67 -35.89 5.94
C LYS A 363 1.58 -36.54 4.56
N ARG A 364 1.92 -35.82 3.50
CA ARG A 364 2.02 -36.38 2.14
C ARG A 364 3.02 -37.49 2.05
N THR A 365 4.21 -37.31 2.59
CA THR A 365 5.28 -38.32 2.54
C THR A 365 4.90 -39.56 3.34
N LEU A 366 4.21 -39.41 4.47
CA LEU A 366 3.65 -40.53 5.23
C LEU A 366 2.61 -41.31 4.41
N TYR A 367 1.70 -40.61 3.72
CA TYR A 367 0.71 -41.25 2.85
C TYR A 367 1.37 -42.00 1.68
N ASP A 368 2.33 -41.37 1.01
CA ASP A 368 3.06 -41.99 -0.11
C ASP A 368 3.94 -43.16 0.39
N LEU A 369 4.53 -43.07 1.58
CA LEU A 369 5.26 -44.13 2.24
C LEU A 369 4.35 -45.33 2.53
N ASP A 370 3.15 -45.11 3.09
CA ASP A 370 2.19 -46.20 3.37
C ASP A 370 1.77 -46.88 2.08
N LYS A 371 1.46 -46.12 1.04
CA LYS A 371 1.11 -46.63 -0.28
C LYS A 371 2.28 -47.44 -0.91
N ALA A 372 3.50 -46.92 -0.81
CA ALA A 372 4.70 -47.61 -1.31
C ALA A 372 5.00 -48.89 -0.52
N LYS A 373 4.81 -48.86 0.82
CA LYS A 373 4.94 -50.05 1.68
C LYS A 373 3.95 -51.13 1.31
N ASN A 374 2.67 -50.77 1.10
CA ASN A 374 1.63 -51.69 0.68
C ASN A 374 1.94 -52.29 -0.72
N LYS A 375 2.43 -51.48 -1.66
CA LYS A 375 2.87 -51.92 -2.97
C LYS A 375 4.08 -52.88 -2.87
N ALA A 376 5.08 -52.52 -2.07
CA ALA A 376 6.26 -53.35 -1.84
C ALA A 376 5.86 -54.70 -1.22
N HIS A 377 4.95 -54.71 -0.24
CA HIS A 377 4.43 -55.90 0.41
C HIS A 377 3.78 -56.88 -0.60
N VAL A 378 2.97 -56.36 -1.52
CA VAL A 378 2.35 -57.16 -2.59
C VAL A 378 3.43 -57.70 -3.55
N LEU A 379 4.36 -56.85 -4.04
CA LEU A 379 5.44 -57.23 -4.93
C LEU A 379 6.36 -58.29 -4.32
N GLU A 380 6.61 -58.17 -3.01
CA GLU A 380 7.39 -59.15 -2.23
C GLU A 380 6.72 -60.54 -2.26
N GLY A 381 5.42 -60.61 -1.98
CA GLY A 381 4.66 -61.85 -2.07
C GLY A 381 4.64 -62.46 -3.48
N LEU A 382 4.50 -61.62 -4.50
CA LEU A 382 4.57 -62.07 -5.91
C LEU A 382 5.95 -62.58 -6.28
N GLY A 383 7.02 -61.90 -5.83
CA GLY A 383 8.40 -62.32 -6.04
C GLY A 383 8.70 -63.69 -5.41
N ILE A 384 8.21 -63.93 -4.17
CA ILE A 384 8.31 -65.21 -3.50
C ILE A 384 7.55 -66.31 -4.28
N ALA A 385 6.37 -65.98 -4.80
CA ALA A 385 5.58 -66.89 -5.61
C ALA A 385 6.28 -67.27 -6.90
N LEU A 386 6.95 -66.33 -7.55
CA LEU A 386 7.72 -66.64 -8.80
C LEU A 386 8.95 -67.49 -8.56
N LEU A 387 9.61 -67.34 -7.40
CA LEU A 387 10.73 -68.19 -7.02
C LEU A 387 10.29 -69.66 -6.67
N ASN A 388 9.02 -69.86 -6.31
CA ASN A 388 8.42 -71.11 -5.92
C ASN A 388 7.25 -71.50 -6.83
N VAL A 389 7.30 -71.17 -8.13
CA VAL A 389 6.13 -71.15 -9.04
C VAL A 389 5.58 -72.59 -9.23
N ASP A 390 6.45 -73.60 -9.40
CA ASP A 390 6.02 -74.98 -9.67
C ASP A 390 5.25 -75.54 -8.48
N GLU A 391 5.71 -75.26 -7.28
CA GLU A 391 5.12 -75.77 -6.08
C GLU A 391 3.76 -75.09 -5.82
N ILE A 392 3.66 -73.70 -6.04
CA ILE A 392 2.45 -73.00 -5.91
C ILE A 392 1.40 -73.47 -6.93
N ILE A 393 1.77 -73.64 -8.18
CA ILE A 393 0.88 -74.18 -9.22
C ILE A 393 0.34 -75.56 -8.82
N SER A 394 1.23 -76.45 -8.34
CA SER A 394 0.83 -77.79 -7.87
C SER A 394 -0.18 -77.68 -6.70
N MET A 395 0.09 -76.79 -5.77
CA MET A 395 -0.79 -76.57 -4.60
C MET A 395 -2.17 -76.00 -4.99
N ILE A 396 -2.22 -75.00 -5.87
CA ILE A 396 -3.47 -74.43 -6.37
C ILE A 396 -4.31 -75.49 -7.14
N LYS A 397 -3.64 -76.33 -7.98
CA LYS A 397 -4.33 -77.42 -8.72
C LYS A 397 -4.89 -78.52 -7.84
N LYS A 398 -4.33 -78.74 -6.65
CA LYS A 398 -4.80 -79.76 -5.68
C LYS A 398 -5.94 -79.21 -4.80
N SER A 399 -6.13 -77.88 -4.69
CA SER A 399 -7.16 -77.22 -3.89
C SER A 399 -8.50 -77.31 -4.60
N LYS A 400 -9.58 -77.54 -3.85
CA LYS A 400 -10.96 -77.61 -4.38
C LYS A 400 -11.57 -76.31 -4.75
N ASN A 401 -11.15 -75.24 -4.08
CA ASN A 401 -11.65 -73.88 -4.28
C ASN A 401 -10.54 -72.82 -3.91
N SER A 402 -10.81 -71.55 -4.23
CA SER A 402 -9.89 -70.43 -3.98
C SER A 402 -9.62 -70.23 -2.48
N SER A 403 -10.60 -70.45 -1.61
CA SER A 403 -10.44 -70.30 -0.17
C SER A 403 -9.49 -71.37 0.42
N GLU A 404 -9.59 -72.61 -0.06
CA GLU A 404 -8.68 -73.68 0.33
C GLU A 404 -7.25 -73.46 -0.19
N ALA A 405 -7.11 -72.98 -1.42
CA ALA A 405 -5.83 -72.59 -1.98
C ALA A 405 -5.18 -71.47 -1.17
N LYS A 406 -5.96 -70.44 -0.79
CA LYS A 406 -5.52 -69.31 0.06
C LYS A 406 -5.06 -69.79 1.45
N ALA A 407 -5.82 -70.70 2.09
CA ALA A 407 -5.44 -71.28 3.38
C ALA A 407 -4.14 -72.13 3.28
N ALA A 408 -3.97 -72.83 2.22
CA ALA A 408 -2.75 -73.63 1.95
C ALA A 408 -1.51 -72.74 1.76
N LEU A 409 -1.63 -71.65 1.00
CA LEU A 409 -0.58 -70.62 0.84
C LEU A 409 -0.16 -69.97 2.15
N LEU A 410 -1.11 -69.72 3.03
CA LEU A 410 -0.88 -69.06 4.34
C LEU A 410 -0.29 -70.01 5.39
N SER A 411 -0.61 -71.25 5.32
CA SER A 411 -0.12 -72.27 6.30
C SER A 411 1.35 -72.66 6.09
N LYS A 412 1.87 -72.51 4.87
CA LYS A 412 3.22 -72.83 4.50
C LYS A 412 4.18 -71.65 4.67
N LYS A 413 5.44 -72.04 5.01
CA LYS A 413 6.57 -71.10 5.02
C LYS A 413 7.38 -71.32 3.72
N TRP A 414 7.73 -70.22 3.06
CA TRP A 414 8.32 -70.16 1.75
C TRP A 414 9.80 -69.79 1.78
N GLU A 415 10.59 -70.31 0.87
CA GLU A 415 11.98 -69.90 0.68
C GLU A 415 12.05 -68.54 -0.08
N PRO A 416 12.66 -67.51 0.47
CA PRO A 416 12.71 -66.26 -0.15
C PRO A 416 13.78 -66.08 -1.24
N GLY A 417 14.69 -67.02 -1.40
CA GLY A 417 15.72 -67.01 -2.44
C GLY A 417 16.50 -65.69 -2.53
N GLN A 418 16.60 -65.17 -3.74
CA GLN A 418 17.32 -63.89 -4.00
C GLN A 418 16.73 -62.64 -3.30
N LEU A 419 15.46 -62.67 -2.90
CA LEU A 419 14.80 -61.59 -2.20
C LEU A 419 15.32 -61.41 -0.78
N THR A 420 16.04 -62.35 -0.22
CA THR A 420 16.55 -62.27 1.16
C THR A 420 17.35 -61.00 1.44
N LYS A 421 17.98 -60.39 0.41
CA LYS A 421 18.73 -59.12 0.51
C LYS A 421 17.85 -57.93 0.86
N TYR A 422 16.60 -57.98 0.49
CA TYR A 422 15.67 -56.86 0.61
C TYR A 422 14.62 -57.06 1.72
N LEU A 423 14.41 -58.35 2.09
CA LEU A 423 13.42 -58.74 3.09
C LEU A 423 13.80 -58.23 4.50
N GLY A 424 12.82 -57.66 5.19
CA GLY A 424 13.00 -57.10 6.51
C GLY A 424 13.71 -55.74 6.57
N VAL A 425 14.28 -55.27 5.45
CA VAL A 425 14.87 -53.93 5.37
C VAL A 425 13.74 -52.87 5.40
N VAL A 426 12.69 -53.11 4.62
CA VAL A 426 11.51 -52.22 4.57
C VAL A 426 10.88 -52.11 5.96
N ASP A 427 10.57 -53.25 6.58
CA ASP A 427 9.93 -53.29 7.89
C ASP A 427 10.77 -52.62 8.99
N LYS A 428 12.06 -52.88 9.04
CA LYS A 428 12.98 -52.26 10.01
C LYS A 428 13.04 -50.74 9.85
N GLN A 429 13.06 -50.25 8.60
CA GLN A 429 13.16 -48.82 8.31
C GLN A 429 11.83 -48.10 8.46
N THR A 430 10.70 -48.76 8.13
CA THR A 430 9.36 -48.14 8.15
C THR A 430 8.64 -48.25 9.49
N ASN A 431 9.03 -49.22 10.37
CA ASN A 431 8.34 -49.47 11.66
C ASN A 431 8.30 -48.25 12.61
N ALA A 432 9.22 -47.31 12.46
CA ALA A 432 9.19 -46.04 13.19
C ALA A 432 7.99 -45.15 12.83
N PHE A 433 7.48 -45.30 11.61
CA PHE A 433 6.38 -44.46 11.05
C PHE A 433 5.09 -45.24 10.86
N ILE A 434 5.19 -46.48 10.36
CA ILE A 434 4.07 -47.37 10.02
C ILE A 434 4.38 -48.76 10.58
N LYS A 435 3.60 -49.20 11.57
CA LYS A 435 3.80 -50.54 12.17
C LYS A 435 3.48 -51.64 11.21
N SER A 436 4.36 -52.63 11.12
CA SER A 436 4.16 -53.88 10.36
C SER A 436 3.49 -54.94 11.23
N ASP A 437 2.68 -55.81 10.60
CA ASP A 437 2.08 -56.95 11.32
C ASP A 437 3.13 -58.03 11.55
N ALA A 438 3.48 -58.25 12.81
CA ALA A 438 4.52 -59.21 13.22
C ALA A 438 4.15 -60.66 12.93
N LEU A 439 2.91 -60.97 12.53
CA LEU A 439 2.45 -62.31 12.21
C LEU A 439 2.93 -62.82 10.83
N TYR A 440 3.30 -61.89 9.94
CA TYR A 440 3.70 -62.20 8.55
C TYR A 440 5.11 -61.69 8.25
N GLY A 441 5.66 -62.06 7.07
CA GLY A 441 6.99 -61.61 6.69
C GLY A 441 8.08 -62.65 6.98
N LEU A 442 9.31 -62.17 7.18
CA LEU A 442 10.49 -63.03 7.39
C LEU A 442 10.57 -63.56 8.81
N HIS A 443 10.44 -64.87 9.00
CA HIS A 443 10.61 -65.59 10.25
C HIS A 443 11.86 -66.49 10.18
N GLY A 444 12.98 -65.98 10.67
CA GLY A 444 14.29 -66.64 10.54
C GLY A 444 14.77 -66.63 9.09
N LYS A 445 14.84 -67.81 8.46
CA LYS A 445 15.25 -68.00 7.03
C LYS A 445 14.07 -68.19 6.08
N LEU A 446 12.87 -68.32 6.59
CA LEU A 446 11.65 -68.56 5.82
C LEU A 446 10.67 -67.43 5.89
N TYR A 447 9.87 -67.25 4.86
CA TYR A 447 8.89 -66.20 4.71
C TYR A 447 7.46 -66.72 4.90
N LYS A 448 6.65 -66.01 5.68
CA LYS A 448 5.23 -66.31 5.86
C LYS A 448 4.38 -65.27 5.14
N LEU A 449 3.59 -65.72 4.17
CA LEU A 449 2.71 -64.87 3.36
C LEU A 449 1.57 -64.29 4.19
N SER A 450 1.15 -63.04 3.89
CA SER A 450 -0.06 -62.41 4.42
C SER A 450 -1.30 -62.74 3.59
N PRO A 451 -2.51 -62.55 4.14
CA PRO A 451 -3.76 -62.74 3.40
C PRO A 451 -3.86 -61.89 2.14
N ILE A 452 -3.25 -60.68 2.12
CA ILE A 452 -3.21 -59.78 0.97
C ILE A 452 -2.28 -60.34 -0.10
N GLN A 453 -1.10 -60.80 0.28
CA GLN A 453 -0.14 -61.44 -0.63
C GLN A 453 -0.68 -62.74 -1.23
N ALA A 454 -1.31 -63.60 -0.41
CA ALA A 454 -1.93 -64.83 -0.89
C ALA A 454 -3.08 -64.54 -1.90
N GLN A 455 -3.86 -63.50 -1.68
CA GLN A 455 -4.88 -63.09 -2.64
C GLN A 455 -4.25 -62.59 -3.94
N ALA A 456 -3.23 -61.74 -3.87
CA ALA A 456 -2.52 -61.23 -5.04
C ALA A 456 -1.85 -62.36 -5.89
N ILE A 457 -1.38 -63.40 -5.22
CA ILE A 457 -0.84 -64.61 -5.90
C ILE A 457 -1.95 -65.33 -6.65
N LEU A 458 -3.13 -65.52 -6.04
CA LEU A 458 -4.26 -66.20 -6.67
C LEU A 458 -4.84 -65.41 -7.85
N ASP A 459 -4.79 -64.08 -7.79
CA ASP A 459 -5.22 -63.16 -8.84
C ASP A 459 -4.19 -62.96 -9.96
N LEU A 460 -3.01 -63.65 -9.85
CA LEU A 460 -1.91 -63.55 -10.82
C LEU A 460 -2.33 -64.18 -12.15
N ARG A 461 -2.25 -63.46 -13.22
CA ARG A 461 -2.52 -63.96 -14.57
C ARG A 461 -1.33 -64.83 -15.04
N LEU A 462 -1.62 -65.96 -15.71
CA LEU A 462 -0.59 -66.85 -16.25
C LEU A 462 0.42 -66.13 -17.15
N GLN A 463 0.02 -65.10 -17.84
CA GLN A 463 0.88 -64.25 -18.67
C GLN A 463 2.05 -63.63 -17.87
N LYS A 464 1.87 -63.37 -16.57
CA LYS A 464 2.89 -62.78 -15.69
C LYS A 464 3.93 -63.80 -15.19
N LEU A 465 3.81 -65.07 -15.56
CA LEU A 465 4.77 -66.10 -15.22
C LEU A 465 5.92 -66.20 -16.24
N THR A 466 5.91 -65.40 -17.31
CA THR A 466 7.01 -65.38 -18.30
C THR A 466 8.28 -64.74 -17.72
N GLY A 467 9.44 -65.10 -18.16
CA GLY A 467 10.72 -64.65 -17.64
C GLY A 467 10.87 -63.09 -17.66
N LEU A 468 10.41 -62.44 -18.75
CA LEU A 468 10.43 -60.98 -18.88
C LEU A 468 9.54 -60.28 -17.85
N GLU A 469 8.38 -60.84 -17.53
CA GLU A 469 7.46 -60.25 -16.52
C GLU A 469 7.99 -60.52 -15.10
N GLN A 470 8.72 -61.60 -14.88
CA GLN A 470 9.42 -61.87 -13.61
C GLN A 470 10.49 -60.81 -13.34
N GLU A 471 11.37 -60.51 -14.30
CA GLU A 471 12.38 -59.44 -14.19
C GLU A 471 11.73 -58.06 -13.90
N LYS A 472 10.59 -57.81 -14.53
CA LYS A 472 9.84 -56.57 -14.29
C LYS A 472 9.34 -56.44 -12.85
N ILE A 473 8.81 -57.52 -12.26
CA ILE A 473 8.35 -57.51 -10.86
C ILE A 473 9.53 -57.27 -9.91
N PHE A 474 10.70 -57.85 -10.15
CA PHE A 474 11.89 -57.56 -9.35
C PHE A 474 12.38 -56.12 -9.51
N THR A 475 12.39 -55.58 -10.73
CA THR A 475 12.76 -54.20 -11.00
C THR A 475 11.78 -53.22 -10.33
N ASP A 476 10.47 -53.48 -10.43
CA ASP A 476 9.43 -52.68 -9.77
C ASP A 476 9.58 -52.73 -8.23
N TYR A 477 9.98 -53.88 -7.67
CA TYR A 477 10.24 -54.04 -6.25
C TYR A 477 11.45 -53.21 -5.79
N GLU A 478 12.59 -53.28 -6.51
CA GLU A 478 13.78 -52.49 -6.23
C GLU A 478 13.50 -50.97 -6.31
N SER A 479 12.77 -50.56 -7.36
CA SER A 479 12.34 -49.15 -7.52
C SER A 479 11.52 -48.71 -6.33
N THR A 480 10.53 -49.53 -5.91
CA THR A 480 9.66 -49.20 -4.77
C THR A 480 10.45 -49.10 -3.44
N ILE A 481 11.46 -49.99 -3.25
CA ILE A 481 12.35 -49.91 -2.06
C ILE A 481 13.15 -48.60 -2.07
N ASN A 482 13.65 -48.20 -3.23
CA ASN A 482 14.40 -46.97 -3.34
C ASN A 482 13.49 -45.72 -3.07
N GLU A 483 12.24 -45.73 -3.55
CA GLU A 483 11.24 -44.74 -3.20
C GLU A 483 11.01 -44.65 -1.67
N ILE A 484 10.85 -45.82 -1.02
CA ILE A 484 10.69 -45.93 0.44
C ILE A 484 11.89 -45.31 1.17
N LYS A 485 13.12 -45.58 0.73
CA LYS A 485 14.34 -45.00 1.32
C LYS A 485 14.34 -43.48 1.22
N VAL A 486 13.90 -42.91 0.08
CA VAL A 486 13.78 -41.48 -0.12
C VAL A 486 12.74 -40.88 0.84
N TYR A 487 11.55 -41.50 0.95
CA TYR A 487 10.51 -41.04 1.87
C TYR A 487 10.97 -41.07 3.33
N ILE A 488 11.66 -42.12 3.75
CA ILE A 488 12.22 -42.22 5.09
C ILE A 488 13.24 -41.10 5.33
N LYS A 489 14.11 -40.82 4.34
CA LYS A 489 15.11 -39.78 4.44
C LYS A 489 14.45 -38.40 4.64
N ILE A 490 13.40 -38.10 3.88
CA ILE A 490 12.61 -36.89 4.02
C ILE A 490 11.98 -36.77 5.42
N LEU A 491 11.45 -37.87 5.97
CA LEU A 491 10.80 -37.90 7.27
C LEU A 491 11.79 -37.82 8.45
N THR A 492 13.04 -38.25 8.29
CA THR A 492 14.04 -38.30 9.34
C THR A 492 15.00 -37.11 9.36
N HIS A 493 15.17 -36.40 8.25
CA HIS A 493 16.13 -35.32 8.11
C HIS A 493 15.42 -34.07 7.64
N THR A 494 15.38 -33.02 8.49
CA THR A 494 14.75 -31.75 8.19
C THR A 494 15.33 -31.07 6.95
N GLU A 495 16.63 -31.21 6.71
CA GLU A 495 17.33 -30.67 5.54
C GLU A 495 16.79 -31.25 4.21
N GLU A 496 16.46 -32.54 4.20
CA GLU A 496 15.88 -33.18 3.01
C GLU A 496 14.43 -32.71 2.78
N LEU A 497 13.65 -32.56 3.86
CA LEU A 497 12.31 -32.04 3.80
C LEU A 497 12.32 -30.58 3.28
N ASP A 498 13.21 -29.74 3.81
CA ASP A 498 13.41 -28.37 3.38
C ASP A 498 13.94 -28.30 1.92
N GLY A 499 14.75 -29.30 1.51
CA GLY A 499 15.19 -29.48 0.12
C GLY A 499 14.02 -29.69 -0.85
N VAL A 500 13.06 -30.53 -0.47
CA VAL A 500 11.83 -30.77 -1.25
C VAL A 500 11.01 -29.49 -1.35
N MET A 501 10.81 -28.78 -0.22
CA MET A 501 10.07 -27.54 -0.19
C MET A 501 10.71 -26.46 -1.08
N LYS A 502 12.02 -26.29 -1.00
CA LYS A 502 12.76 -25.33 -1.85
C LYS A 502 12.57 -25.63 -3.32
N LYS A 503 12.70 -26.90 -3.72
CA LYS A 503 12.48 -27.30 -5.11
C LYS A 503 11.07 -26.98 -5.59
N GLU A 504 10.05 -27.28 -4.79
CA GLU A 504 8.66 -26.95 -5.13
C GLU A 504 8.43 -25.45 -5.28
N LEU A 505 9.05 -24.63 -4.42
CA LEU A 505 8.99 -23.17 -4.51
C LEU A 505 9.72 -22.64 -5.76
N GLU A 506 10.87 -23.21 -6.11
CA GLU A 506 11.60 -22.89 -7.34
C GLU A 506 10.79 -23.25 -8.60
N ASP A 507 10.16 -24.43 -8.61
CA ASP A 507 9.29 -24.86 -9.70
C ASP A 507 8.12 -23.87 -9.89
N VAL A 508 7.46 -23.47 -8.81
CA VAL A 508 6.40 -22.45 -8.83
C VAL A 508 6.92 -21.09 -9.33
N LYS A 509 8.09 -20.65 -8.86
CA LYS A 509 8.73 -19.41 -9.30
C LYS A 509 9.01 -19.43 -10.80
N ASN A 510 9.55 -20.53 -11.31
CA ASN A 510 9.92 -20.66 -12.73
C ASN A 510 8.69 -20.74 -13.64
N GLU A 511 7.59 -21.34 -13.17
CA GLU A 511 6.39 -21.51 -13.97
C GLU A 511 5.45 -20.30 -13.96
N TYR A 512 5.32 -19.63 -12.81
CA TYR A 512 4.33 -18.55 -12.61
C TYR A 512 4.95 -17.19 -12.31
N GLY A 513 6.28 -17.10 -12.22
CA GLY A 513 6.98 -15.85 -11.93
C GLY A 513 6.80 -14.83 -13.04
N GLU A 514 6.33 -13.64 -12.69
CA GLU A 514 6.17 -12.51 -13.59
C GLU A 514 7.01 -11.32 -13.11
N PRO A 515 7.46 -10.46 -14.03
CA PRO A 515 8.09 -9.21 -13.66
C PRO A 515 7.19 -8.37 -12.74
N ARG A 516 7.81 -7.54 -11.93
CA ARG A 516 7.13 -6.59 -11.08
C ARG A 516 6.32 -5.60 -11.91
N ARG A 517 5.10 -5.29 -11.46
CA ARG A 517 4.17 -4.35 -12.11
C ARG A 517 4.30 -2.95 -11.51
N SER A 518 4.28 -2.83 -10.18
CA SER A 518 4.36 -1.54 -9.50
C SER A 518 5.80 -1.08 -9.31
N ILE A 519 6.07 0.21 -9.56
CA ILE A 519 7.38 0.83 -9.33
C ILE A 519 7.40 1.42 -7.93
N VAL A 520 8.41 1.10 -7.13
CA VAL A 520 8.63 1.70 -5.81
C VAL A 520 9.68 2.79 -5.93
N SER A 521 9.36 3.98 -5.45
CA SER A 521 10.27 5.11 -5.39
C SER A 521 10.11 5.84 -4.06
N ASN A 522 11.19 6.47 -3.60
CA ASN A 522 11.13 7.30 -2.41
C ASN A 522 10.15 8.46 -2.65
N ASP A 523 9.35 8.78 -1.65
CA ASP A 523 8.58 10.02 -1.69
C ASP A 523 9.57 11.18 -1.49
N GLU A 524 10.03 11.78 -2.58
CA GLU A 524 10.90 12.98 -2.58
C GLU A 524 10.19 14.20 -1.99
N GLY A 525 9.16 13.96 -1.19
CA GLY A 525 8.26 14.94 -0.65
C GLY A 525 7.19 15.33 -1.67
N GLU A 526 6.03 15.76 -1.19
CA GLU A 526 5.02 16.42 -2.03
C GLU A 526 5.75 17.47 -2.87
N LEU A 527 5.48 17.52 -4.17
CA LEU A 527 5.66 18.74 -4.96
C LEU A 527 5.31 19.87 -4.03
N ARG A 528 6.30 20.64 -3.58
CA ARG A 528 6.08 21.63 -2.53
C ARG A 528 4.90 22.45 -2.96
N LYS A 529 4.06 22.86 -2.03
CA LYS A 529 2.92 23.76 -2.33
C LYS A 529 3.37 24.94 -3.22
N GLU A 530 4.64 25.30 -3.10
CA GLU A 530 5.34 26.30 -3.90
C GLU A 530 5.43 25.94 -5.38
N ASP A 531 5.68 24.66 -5.70
CA ASP A 531 5.84 24.18 -7.09
C ASP A 531 4.49 24.07 -7.83
N LEU A 532 3.39 24.08 -7.06
CA LEU A 532 2.01 23.99 -7.55
C LEU A 532 1.36 25.35 -7.84
N ILE A 533 2.00 26.45 -7.46
CA ILE A 533 1.43 27.78 -7.53
C ILE A 533 2.06 28.55 -8.67
N LYS A 534 1.21 29.10 -9.53
CA LYS A 534 1.65 29.95 -10.64
C LYS A 534 2.48 31.12 -10.13
N LYS A 535 3.63 31.36 -10.74
CA LYS A 535 4.46 32.54 -10.50
C LYS A 535 3.82 33.74 -11.16
N GLU A 536 3.24 34.65 -10.38
CA GLU A 536 2.62 35.87 -10.86
C GLU A 536 2.81 37.03 -9.87
N ASP A 537 2.78 38.25 -10.43
CA ASP A 537 2.80 39.47 -9.64
C ASP A 537 1.44 39.67 -8.96
N ILE A 538 1.48 39.94 -7.67
CA ILE A 538 0.30 40.18 -6.84
C ILE A 538 0.41 41.48 -6.05
N ILE A 539 -0.75 42.01 -5.69
CA ILE A 539 -0.87 43.09 -4.74
C ILE A 539 -1.55 42.58 -3.49
N VAL A 540 -0.89 42.71 -2.36
CA VAL A 540 -1.46 42.39 -1.03
C VAL A 540 -2.02 43.63 -0.40
N VAL A 541 -3.25 43.53 0.05
CA VAL A 541 -4.01 44.60 0.67
C VAL A 541 -4.37 44.24 2.10
N LEU A 542 -4.03 45.06 3.07
CA LEU A 542 -4.55 45.02 4.44
C LEU A 542 -5.42 46.22 4.69
N THR A 543 -6.63 46.04 5.22
CA THR A 543 -7.56 47.11 5.52
C THR A 543 -7.40 47.63 6.97
N LYS A 544 -7.99 48.80 7.27
CA LYS A 544 -8.03 49.33 8.65
C LYS A 544 -8.81 48.45 9.63
N ALA A 545 -9.79 47.68 9.12
CA ALA A 545 -10.54 46.69 9.88
C ALA A 545 -9.82 45.30 9.93
N ASP A 546 -8.53 45.25 9.63
CA ASP A 546 -7.65 44.08 9.68
C ASP A 546 -8.09 42.92 8.79
N TYR A 547 -8.66 43.19 7.60
CA TYR A 547 -8.90 42.20 6.56
C TYR A 547 -7.74 42.17 5.56
N VAL A 548 -7.23 40.96 5.26
CA VAL A 548 -6.14 40.76 4.29
C VAL A 548 -6.64 40.00 3.08
N LYS A 549 -6.15 40.36 1.91
CA LYS A 549 -6.32 39.62 0.65
C LYS A 549 -5.19 39.91 -0.31
N ARG A 550 -4.99 38.99 -1.28
CA ARG A 550 -4.13 39.24 -2.44
C ARG A 550 -4.97 39.35 -3.70
N LEU A 551 -4.48 40.11 -4.66
CA LEU A 551 -5.10 40.33 -5.96
C LEU A 551 -4.04 40.23 -7.03
N PRO A 552 -4.31 39.60 -8.22
CA PRO A 552 -3.37 39.63 -9.33
C PRO A 552 -3.04 41.08 -9.76
N ALA A 553 -1.75 41.37 -9.94
CA ALA A 553 -1.34 42.71 -10.38
C ALA A 553 -1.90 43.06 -11.78
N ALA A 554 -2.13 42.07 -12.63
CA ALA A 554 -2.75 42.20 -13.94
C ALA A 554 -4.17 42.81 -13.90
N ASP A 555 -4.83 42.74 -12.74
CA ASP A 555 -6.15 43.34 -12.51
C ASP A 555 -6.11 44.85 -12.40
N PHE A 556 -4.94 45.43 -12.12
CA PHE A 556 -4.73 46.86 -11.97
C PHE A 556 -4.23 47.48 -13.30
N LYS A 557 -5.14 47.69 -14.25
CA LYS A 557 -4.80 48.29 -15.54
C LYS A 557 -4.69 49.80 -15.42
N SER A 558 -3.65 50.41 -16.02
CA SER A 558 -3.56 51.87 -16.10
C SER A 558 -4.71 52.44 -16.95
N GLN A 559 -5.37 53.49 -16.44
CA GLN A 559 -6.46 54.16 -17.14
C GLN A 559 -5.90 55.36 -17.92
N LYS A 560 -6.38 55.49 -19.16
CA LYS A 560 -6.10 56.71 -19.97
C LYS A 560 -6.91 57.92 -19.45
N ARG A 561 -6.47 59.12 -19.79
CA ARG A 561 -7.13 60.36 -19.43
C ARG A 561 -8.60 60.32 -19.86
N GLY A 562 -9.56 60.57 -18.92
CA GLY A 562 -11.00 60.47 -19.17
C GLY A 562 -11.62 59.08 -18.98
N GLY A 563 -10.84 58.03 -18.59
CA GLY A 563 -11.36 56.72 -18.24
C GLY A 563 -12.11 56.71 -16.91
N ARG A 564 -13.16 55.89 -16.78
CA ARG A 564 -13.78 55.60 -15.49
C ARG A 564 -12.86 54.73 -14.65
N GLY A 565 -12.52 55.13 -13.43
CA GLY A 565 -11.76 54.31 -12.49
C GLY A 565 -12.41 52.94 -12.26
N ILE A 566 -11.60 51.95 -12.04
CA ILE A 566 -12.07 50.59 -11.71
C ILE A 566 -11.98 50.44 -10.18
N ASN A 567 -13.06 49.98 -9.56
CA ASN A 567 -13.00 49.52 -8.17
C ASN A 567 -12.17 48.28 -8.09
N ALA A 568 -10.89 48.44 -7.77
CA ALA A 568 -9.93 47.33 -7.68
C ALA A 568 -10.24 46.35 -6.52
N THR A 569 -10.97 46.84 -5.52
CA THR A 569 -11.36 46.04 -4.36
C THR A 569 -12.62 46.60 -3.71
N LYS A 570 -13.47 45.72 -3.16
CA LYS A 570 -14.63 46.11 -2.36
C LYS A 570 -14.25 46.02 -0.89
N PHE A 571 -14.42 47.11 -0.18
CA PHE A 571 -14.24 47.19 1.27
C PHE A 571 -15.60 47.05 1.99
N LYS A 572 -15.57 46.78 3.29
CA LYS A 572 -16.73 46.89 4.16
C LYS A 572 -17.09 48.38 4.25
N ASP A 573 -18.39 48.71 4.42
CA ASP A 573 -18.82 50.11 4.57
C ASP A 573 -18.04 50.79 5.71
N GLY A 574 -17.34 51.90 5.39
CA GLY A 574 -16.49 52.61 6.31
C GLY A 574 -15.07 52.08 6.52
N ASP A 575 -14.65 50.96 5.80
CA ASP A 575 -13.30 50.45 5.86
C ASP A 575 -12.44 50.99 4.70
N GLU A 576 -11.14 51.09 4.92
CA GLU A 576 -10.17 51.63 3.96
C GLU A 576 -8.90 50.76 3.91
N ALA A 577 -8.14 50.86 2.82
CA ALA A 577 -6.83 50.25 2.75
C ALA A 577 -5.86 50.89 3.75
N LYS A 578 -5.24 50.08 4.61
CA LYS A 578 -4.21 50.48 5.57
C LYS A 578 -2.82 50.30 4.99
N LEU A 579 -2.55 49.10 4.38
CA LEU A 579 -1.28 48.75 3.78
C LEU A 579 -1.49 48.13 2.41
N LEU A 580 -0.59 48.46 1.50
CA LEU A 580 -0.51 47.91 0.16
C LEU A 580 0.96 47.50 -0.11
N CYS A 581 1.19 46.30 -0.59
CA CYS A 581 2.51 45.90 -1.08
C CYS A 581 2.40 45.05 -2.35
N GLN A 582 3.34 45.26 -3.26
CA GLN A 582 3.53 44.43 -4.42
C GLN A 582 4.48 43.27 -4.06
N ALA A 583 4.17 42.08 -4.48
CA ALA A 583 4.97 40.88 -4.26
C ALA A 583 4.78 39.86 -5.39
N HIS A 584 5.66 38.92 -5.50
CA HIS A 584 5.44 37.70 -6.25
C HIS A 584 4.73 36.65 -5.39
N THR A 585 3.95 35.78 -5.99
CA THR A 585 3.26 34.68 -5.28
C THR A 585 4.19 33.84 -4.40
N HIS A 586 5.46 33.69 -4.77
CA HIS A 586 6.46 32.90 -4.05
C HIS A 586 7.28 33.67 -3.01
N ASP A 587 7.11 35.00 -2.93
CA ASP A 587 7.82 35.81 -1.96
C ASP A 587 7.37 35.54 -0.52
N ILE A 588 8.23 35.90 0.42
CA ILE A 588 7.92 35.90 1.84
C ILE A 588 7.53 37.33 2.25
N ILE A 589 6.39 37.46 2.87
CA ILE A 589 5.96 38.73 3.44
C ILE A 589 6.21 38.73 4.94
N LEU A 590 7.12 39.59 5.37
CA LEU A 590 7.37 39.84 6.78
C LEU A 590 6.34 40.85 7.29
N CYS A 591 5.50 40.44 8.20
CA CYS A 591 4.45 41.20 8.82
C CYS A 591 4.94 41.73 10.18
N PHE A 592 5.31 42.98 10.28
CA PHE A 592 5.76 43.62 11.53
C PHE A 592 4.57 44.13 12.31
N SER A 593 4.49 43.79 13.61
CA SER A 593 3.42 44.22 14.49
C SER A 593 3.81 45.45 15.30
N THR A 594 2.81 46.17 15.76
CA THR A 594 2.95 47.33 16.66
C THR A 594 3.69 47.00 17.94
N LEU A 595 3.68 45.77 18.39
CA LEU A 595 4.37 45.27 19.59
C LEU A 595 5.84 44.87 19.35
N GLY A 596 6.37 45.15 18.14
CA GLY A 596 7.79 44.85 17.79
C GLY A 596 8.09 43.39 17.49
N LYS A 597 7.05 42.59 17.19
CA LYS A 597 7.21 41.24 16.68
C LYS A 597 7.15 41.22 15.15
N VAL A 598 7.69 40.16 14.56
CA VAL A 598 7.60 39.89 13.14
C VAL A 598 7.04 38.47 12.91
N TYR A 599 6.15 38.34 11.99
CA TYR A 599 5.61 37.09 11.47
C TYR A 599 6.00 36.94 10.01
N ALA A 600 6.19 35.72 9.56
CA ALA A 600 6.47 35.43 8.15
C ALA A 600 5.30 34.64 7.56
N ILE A 601 4.82 35.08 6.40
CA ILE A 601 3.82 34.39 5.61
C ILE A 601 4.30 34.28 4.16
N ARG A 602 4.06 33.14 3.53
CA ARG A 602 4.23 33.06 2.08
C ARG A 602 3.11 33.84 1.38
N ALA A 603 3.46 34.58 0.35
CA ALA A 603 2.49 35.40 -0.36
C ALA A 603 1.30 34.59 -0.91
N PHE A 604 1.56 33.34 -1.33
CA PHE A 604 0.52 32.43 -1.80
C PHE A 604 -0.42 31.89 -0.69
N ASP A 605 -0.02 31.96 0.60
CA ASP A 605 -0.89 31.56 1.72
C ASP A 605 -1.93 32.66 2.08
N ILE A 606 -1.74 33.87 1.56
CA ILE A 606 -2.71 34.92 1.70
C ILE A 606 -3.93 34.61 0.83
N PRO A 607 -5.15 34.69 1.36
CA PRO A 607 -6.36 34.36 0.60
C PRO A 607 -6.46 35.15 -0.70
N ASP A 608 -6.87 34.45 -1.78
CA ASP A 608 -7.17 35.01 -3.10
C ASP A 608 -8.68 34.91 -3.37
N PRO A 609 -9.47 35.78 -2.77
CA PRO A 609 -10.90 35.82 -3.04
C PRO A 609 -11.17 36.59 -4.34
N SER A 610 -12.36 36.38 -4.93
CA SER A 610 -12.80 37.22 -6.05
C SER A 610 -12.68 38.70 -5.71
N ARG A 611 -12.50 39.59 -6.72
CA ARG A 611 -12.40 41.06 -6.57
C ARG A 611 -13.44 41.65 -5.63
N GLN A 612 -14.65 41.12 -5.63
CA GLN A 612 -15.77 41.59 -4.84
C GLN A 612 -15.80 41.06 -3.41
N ALA A 613 -14.93 40.12 -3.04
CA ALA A 613 -14.92 39.59 -1.69
C ALA A 613 -14.08 40.43 -0.73
N ARG A 614 -14.48 40.45 0.54
CA ARG A 614 -13.90 41.28 1.61
C ARG A 614 -12.49 40.86 2.04
N GLY A 615 -12.02 39.65 1.69
CA GLY A 615 -10.81 39.04 2.25
C GLY A 615 -11.11 38.28 3.55
N ARG A 616 -10.06 37.93 4.27
CA ARG A 616 -10.14 37.24 5.59
C ARG A 616 -9.54 38.10 6.68
N PRO A 617 -10.04 38.03 7.92
CA PRO A 617 -9.39 38.66 9.06
C PRO A 617 -7.94 38.22 9.19
N ILE A 618 -7.02 39.13 9.42
CA ILE A 618 -5.57 38.83 9.54
C ILE A 618 -5.30 37.86 10.68
N ASN A 619 -6.11 37.87 11.74
CA ASN A 619 -6.00 36.92 12.87
C ASN A 619 -6.30 35.47 12.50
N ASN A 620 -6.96 35.21 11.36
CA ASN A 620 -7.16 33.88 10.83
C ASN A 620 -5.94 33.38 10.01
N VAL A 621 -5.01 34.29 9.74
CA VAL A 621 -3.81 34.03 8.94
C VAL A 621 -2.55 34.05 9.82
N LEU A 622 -2.51 34.98 10.79
CA LEU A 622 -1.41 35.16 11.74
C LEU A 622 -1.95 35.10 13.17
N PRO A 623 -1.28 34.43 14.13
CA PRO A 623 -1.72 34.34 15.52
C PRO A 623 -1.36 35.63 16.30
N LEU A 624 -2.06 36.72 15.99
CA LEU A 624 -1.88 38.02 16.67
C LEU A 624 -2.57 38.02 18.03
N ALA A 625 -1.99 38.73 19.00
CA ALA A 625 -2.64 39.01 20.26
C ALA A 625 -3.81 40.03 20.08
N SER A 626 -4.70 40.13 21.05
CA SER A 626 -5.91 40.99 20.96
C SER A 626 -5.61 42.48 20.84
N ASP A 627 -4.44 42.90 21.35
CA ASP A 627 -3.96 44.30 21.34
C ASP A 627 -2.85 44.50 20.27
N GLU A 628 -2.60 43.51 19.43
CA GLU A 628 -1.56 43.51 18.41
C GLU A 628 -2.16 43.78 17.02
N SER A 629 -1.63 44.75 16.30
CA SER A 629 -1.98 45.00 14.90
C SER A 629 -0.74 45.08 14.02
N ILE A 630 -0.90 44.86 12.72
CA ILE A 630 0.22 44.94 11.77
C ILE A 630 0.52 46.42 11.47
N SER A 631 1.78 46.75 11.64
CA SER A 631 2.33 48.10 11.38
C SER A 631 2.80 48.24 9.93
N THR A 632 3.53 47.26 9.40
CA THR A 632 4.05 47.31 8.04
C THR A 632 4.29 45.94 7.46
N PHE A 633 4.32 45.86 6.14
CA PHE A 633 4.76 44.68 5.36
C PHE A 633 6.14 44.93 4.74
N VAL A 634 7.01 43.95 4.78
CA VAL A 634 8.27 43.95 4.06
C VAL A 634 8.35 42.69 3.21
N VAL A 635 8.49 42.82 1.90
CA VAL A 635 8.56 41.71 0.97
C VAL A 635 10.03 41.27 0.84
N VAL A 636 10.27 39.97 0.97
CA VAL A 636 11.60 39.36 0.91
C VAL A 636 11.52 38.15 0.00
N ASN A 637 12.41 38.07 -0.98
CA ASN A 637 12.54 36.92 -1.86
C ASN A 637 13.48 35.84 -1.31
N SER A 638 14.52 36.24 -0.57
CA SER A 638 15.49 35.34 0.06
C SER A 638 16.10 35.98 1.32
N PHE A 639 16.53 35.17 2.27
CA PHE A 639 17.27 35.58 3.47
C PHE A 639 18.80 35.40 3.33
N ASP A 640 19.25 34.94 2.19
CA ASP A 640 20.68 34.59 1.95
C ASP A 640 21.45 35.76 1.32
N HIS A 641 20.88 36.96 1.30
CA HIS A 641 21.51 38.18 0.82
C HIS A 641 22.15 38.97 1.97
N ASP A 642 23.14 39.72 1.65
CA ASP A 642 23.85 40.64 2.58
C ASP A 642 23.08 41.97 2.65
N ALA A 643 21.94 41.93 3.33
CA ALA A 643 20.98 43.02 3.45
C ALA A 643 20.49 43.17 4.90
N TYR A 644 19.77 44.25 5.17
CA TYR A 644 19.32 44.59 6.50
C TYR A 644 17.80 44.90 6.53
N LEU A 645 17.23 44.74 7.72
CA LEU A 645 15.93 45.28 8.08
C LEU A 645 16.13 46.50 8.98
N PHE A 646 15.77 47.65 8.46
CA PHE A 646 15.84 48.93 9.16
C PHE A 646 14.48 49.26 9.76
N MET A 647 14.40 49.42 11.09
CA MET A 647 13.16 49.59 11.82
C MET A 647 13.18 50.89 12.59
N SER A 648 11.99 51.53 12.75
CA SER A 648 11.83 52.69 13.60
C SER A 648 10.60 52.58 14.49
N THR A 649 10.68 53.21 15.68
CA THR A 649 9.58 53.30 16.63
C THR A 649 8.96 54.71 16.63
N LYS A 650 7.77 54.85 17.16
CA LYS A 650 7.06 56.10 17.25
C LYS A 650 7.78 57.14 18.10
N ASN A 651 8.60 56.71 19.06
CA ASN A 651 9.42 57.58 19.90
C ASN A 651 10.82 57.84 19.31
N GLY A 652 11.05 57.52 18.02
CA GLY A 652 12.27 57.89 17.30
C GLY A 652 13.47 56.99 17.56
N MET A 653 13.26 55.79 18.13
CA MET A 653 14.32 54.78 18.21
C MET A 653 14.40 54.05 16.88
N ILE A 654 15.64 53.71 16.45
CA ILE A 654 15.91 52.99 15.21
C ILE A 654 16.77 51.72 15.48
N ASN A 655 16.60 50.74 14.67
CA ASN A 655 17.40 49.51 14.74
C ASN A 655 17.69 48.97 13.34
N LYS A 656 18.93 48.58 13.10
CA LYS A 656 19.43 47.97 11.85
C LYS A 656 19.88 46.56 12.15
N ILE A 657 19.20 45.56 11.52
CA ILE A 657 19.42 44.13 11.83
C ILE A 657 19.65 43.33 10.54
N PRO A 658 20.69 42.50 10.48
CA PRO A 658 20.94 41.64 9.32
C PRO A 658 19.75 40.72 9.03
N ILE A 659 19.36 40.62 7.76
CA ILE A 659 18.18 39.86 7.33
C ILE A 659 18.30 38.36 7.59
N ASN A 660 19.52 37.80 7.55
CA ASN A 660 19.78 36.39 7.80
C ASN A 660 19.36 35.93 9.21
N LEU A 661 19.29 36.86 10.19
CA LEU A 661 18.79 36.57 11.54
C LEU A 661 17.29 36.29 11.58
N PHE A 662 16.57 36.52 10.48
CA PHE A 662 15.12 36.29 10.34
C PHE A 662 14.82 35.02 9.53
N LYS A 663 15.80 34.20 9.15
CA LYS A 663 15.62 32.97 8.37
C LYS A 663 14.71 31.93 9.05
N LYS A 664 14.64 31.92 10.39
CA LYS A 664 13.81 30.98 11.17
C LYS A 664 12.83 31.75 12.06
N ILE A 665 11.71 32.17 11.49
CA ILE A 665 10.59 32.77 12.24
C ILE A 665 9.59 31.65 12.59
N ARG A 666 9.27 31.53 13.88
CA ARG A 666 8.26 30.58 14.35
C ARG A 666 6.85 31.07 14.00
N THR A 667 5.89 30.18 13.91
CA THR A 667 4.47 30.52 13.68
C THR A 667 3.93 31.49 14.73
N THR A 668 4.40 31.42 15.97
CA THR A 668 4.03 32.32 17.09
C THR A 668 4.66 33.71 16.99
N GLY A 669 5.39 33.98 15.92
CA GLY A 669 6.13 35.24 15.73
C GLY A 669 7.49 35.22 16.40
N LEU A 670 8.29 36.24 16.05
CA LEU A 670 9.64 36.45 16.53
C LEU A 670 9.80 37.89 17.01
N LYS A 671 10.42 38.13 18.16
CA LYS A 671 10.71 39.48 18.63
C LYS A 671 11.79 40.14 17.75
N ALA A 672 11.40 41.14 16.98
CA ALA A 672 12.29 41.88 16.08
C ALA A 672 13.02 43.01 16.82
N ILE A 673 12.30 43.80 17.55
CA ILE A 673 12.82 44.95 18.34
C ILE A 673 12.22 44.93 19.75
N LEU A 674 12.99 45.37 20.74
CA LEU A 674 12.49 45.64 22.10
C LEU A 674 11.96 47.07 22.16
N LEU A 675 10.72 47.24 22.61
CA LEU A 675 10.09 48.51 22.73
C LEU A 675 10.15 49.04 24.19
N LYS A 676 10.26 50.35 24.36
CA LYS A 676 10.02 51.00 25.67
C LYS A 676 8.54 50.97 26.02
N PRO A 677 8.17 51.12 27.30
CA PRO A 677 6.77 51.28 27.67
C PRO A 677 6.09 52.40 26.85
N GLU A 678 4.88 52.15 26.39
CA GLU A 678 4.07 53.06 25.55
C GLU A 678 4.65 53.40 24.16
N ASP A 679 5.74 52.73 23.72
CA ASP A 679 6.27 52.91 22.38
C ASP A 679 5.70 51.81 21.45
N ILE A 680 5.57 52.11 20.18
CA ILE A 680 5.13 51.15 19.15
C ILE A 680 6.09 51.16 17.98
N LEU A 681 6.21 50.01 17.32
CA LEU A 681 6.92 49.92 16.06
C LEU A 681 6.14 50.66 14.97
N LEU A 682 6.76 51.67 14.38
CA LEU A 682 6.11 52.51 13.35
C LEU A 682 6.24 51.87 11.96
N GLY A 683 7.44 51.40 11.59
CA GLY A 683 7.70 50.83 10.28
C GLY A 683 9.03 50.09 10.21
N ALA A 684 9.17 49.31 9.14
CA ALA A 684 10.38 48.60 8.78
C ALA A 684 10.59 48.64 7.26
N HIS A 685 11.84 48.74 6.85
CA HIS A 685 12.25 48.69 5.44
C HIS A 685 13.37 47.71 5.22
N TYR A 686 13.37 47.10 4.05
CA TYR A 686 14.50 46.30 3.53
C TYR A 686 15.53 47.28 2.94
N THR A 687 16.82 47.11 3.28
CA THR A 687 17.90 47.97 2.83
C THR A 687 19.15 47.19 2.42
N ASP A 688 19.93 47.76 1.46
CA ASP A 688 21.06 47.10 0.76
C ASP A 688 22.39 47.80 1.08
N LYS A 689 22.71 48.12 2.33
CA LYS A 689 23.97 48.67 2.85
C LYS A 689 24.27 50.13 2.59
N GLU A 690 23.88 50.78 1.49
CA GLU A 690 24.25 52.12 1.12
C GLU A 690 23.03 53.07 0.90
N GLU A 691 21.93 52.75 1.50
CA GLU A 691 20.69 53.46 1.26
C GLU A 691 20.52 54.65 2.23
N LEU A 692 19.83 55.65 1.72
CA LEU A 692 19.42 56.80 2.55
C LEU A 692 18.14 56.47 3.31
N ILE A 693 18.13 56.80 4.59
CA ILE A 693 16.96 56.72 5.46
C ILE A 693 16.53 58.13 5.87
N MET A 694 15.20 58.36 5.84
CA MET A 694 14.64 59.62 6.29
C MET A 694 13.56 59.35 7.33
N LEU A 695 13.68 60.04 8.44
CA LEU A 695 12.74 60.03 9.53
C LEU A 695 11.99 61.38 9.59
N VAL A 696 10.66 61.33 9.68
CA VAL A 696 9.81 62.53 9.68
C VAL A 696 8.97 62.56 10.96
N ALA A 697 9.02 63.67 11.67
CA ALA A 697 8.25 63.92 12.89
C ALA A 697 6.95 64.72 12.61
N ASP A 698 5.98 64.60 13.51
CA ASP A 698 4.65 65.27 13.44
C ASP A 698 4.73 66.79 13.44
N ASN A 699 5.82 67.36 13.93
CA ASN A 699 6.08 68.78 13.92
C ASN A 699 6.73 69.32 12.63
N GLY A 700 6.81 68.45 11.57
CA GLY A 700 7.38 68.77 10.27
C GLY A 700 8.90 68.73 10.22
N LYS A 701 9.59 68.41 11.30
CA LYS A 701 11.05 68.17 11.28
C LYS A 701 11.38 66.80 10.69
N ALA A 702 12.42 66.76 9.87
CA ALA A 702 12.91 65.52 9.26
C ALA A 702 14.45 65.45 9.39
N ILE A 703 14.98 64.23 9.45
CA ILE A 703 16.41 63.94 9.37
C ILE A 703 16.63 62.92 8.27
N LYS A 704 17.65 63.14 7.45
CA LYS A 704 18.10 62.23 6.39
C LYS A 704 19.56 61.83 6.66
N PHE A 705 19.88 60.59 6.66
CA PHE A 705 21.20 60.03 6.92
C PHE A 705 21.43 58.73 6.14
N SER A 706 22.70 58.29 6.03
CA SER A 706 23.01 57.02 5.44
C SER A 706 22.75 55.86 6.42
N GLU A 707 22.23 54.76 5.95
CA GLU A 707 22.09 53.57 6.80
C GLU A 707 23.42 53.06 7.33
N SER A 708 24.53 53.35 6.62
CA SER A 708 25.92 52.96 7.03
C SER A 708 26.35 53.64 8.33
N ASP A 709 25.73 54.81 8.66
CA ASP A 709 26.03 55.52 9.91
C ASP A 709 25.41 54.80 11.13
N VAL A 710 24.52 53.84 10.89
CA VAL A 710 23.87 53.08 11.95
C VAL A 710 24.51 51.71 12.08
N ARG A 711 25.12 51.46 13.24
CA ARG A 711 25.77 50.16 13.54
C ARG A 711 24.71 49.06 13.58
N GLU A 712 25.00 47.92 12.95
CA GLU A 712 24.18 46.71 13.01
C GLU A 712 24.03 46.13 14.42
N ARG A 713 22.88 45.53 14.71
CA ARG A 713 22.53 44.98 16.00
C ARG A 713 21.87 43.62 15.89
N PHE A 714 21.78 42.94 17.02
CA PHE A 714 20.98 41.72 17.11
C PHE A 714 19.49 42.01 17.27
N ARG A 715 18.68 41.09 16.81
CA ARG A 715 17.22 41.14 17.01
C ARG A 715 16.85 41.16 18.49
N GLY A 716 15.69 41.76 18.80
CA GLY A 716 15.17 41.85 20.18
C GLY A 716 15.94 42.78 21.09
N THR A 717 16.76 43.69 20.52
CA THR A 717 17.44 44.73 21.27
C THR A 717 16.68 46.05 21.20
N LEU A 718 16.87 46.91 22.22
CA LEU A 718 16.48 48.33 22.14
C LEU A 718 17.33 48.99 21.05
N GLY A 719 16.69 49.74 20.15
CA GLY A 719 17.38 50.50 19.13
C GLY A 719 18.26 51.59 19.68
N VAL A 720 18.81 52.44 18.81
CA VAL A 720 19.49 53.69 19.11
C VAL A 720 18.54 54.86 18.79
N LYS A 721 18.83 56.03 19.34
CA LYS A 721 18.06 57.22 19.04
C LYS A 721 18.38 57.71 17.63
N GLY A 722 17.37 57.68 16.73
CA GLY A 722 17.50 58.11 15.33
C GLY A 722 17.24 59.57 15.07
N ILE A 723 16.40 60.19 15.91
CA ILE A 723 16.06 61.63 15.81
C ILE A 723 15.79 62.21 17.18
N ASN A 724 16.15 63.49 17.35
CA ASN A 724 15.82 64.27 18.55
C ASN A 724 14.39 64.85 18.42
N LEU A 725 13.40 64.19 19.00
CA LEU A 725 12.03 64.66 19.02
C LEU A 725 11.85 65.76 20.08
N ALA A 726 11.06 66.79 19.76
CA ALA A 726 10.62 67.79 20.72
C ALA A 726 9.70 67.14 21.79
N LYS A 727 9.52 67.78 22.92
CA LYS A 727 8.63 67.35 23.99
C LYS A 727 7.20 67.20 23.41
N ASN A 728 6.64 65.97 23.56
CA ASN A 728 5.34 65.55 23.02
C ASN A 728 5.29 65.29 21.49
N SER A 729 6.39 65.46 20.74
CA SER A 729 6.45 65.14 19.32
C SER A 729 6.74 63.66 19.11
N LYS A 730 6.18 63.08 18.05
CA LYS A 730 6.30 61.65 17.68
C LYS A 730 6.74 61.51 16.23
N LEU A 731 7.38 60.42 15.93
CA LEU A 731 7.70 60.05 14.56
C LEU A 731 6.43 59.64 13.82
N VAL A 732 6.24 60.15 12.61
CA VAL A 732 5.07 59.91 11.75
C VAL A 732 5.44 58.92 10.64
N SER A 733 6.64 59.00 10.10
CA SER A 733 7.03 58.16 8.97
C SER A 733 8.54 57.83 8.97
N ILE A 734 8.86 56.67 8.49
CA ILE A 734 10.18 56.30 8.03
C ILE A 734 10.10 56.10 6.52
N LEU A 735 11.03 56.66 5.79
CA LEU A 735 11.11 56.63 4.34
C LEU A 735 12.48 56.14 3.89
N LYS A 736 12.50 55.48 2.74
CA LYS A 736 13.69 55.14 1.96
C LYS A 736 13.64 55.94 0.66
N PRO A 737 14.20 57.16 0.65
CA PRO A 737 14.14 58.01 -0.53
C PRO A 737 15.06 57.48 -1.62
N THR A 738 14.50 57.08 -2.76
CA THR A 738 15.21 56.61 -3.94
C THR A 738 15.43 57.69 -5.00
N GLY A 739 15.40 58.97 -4.59
CA GLY A 739 15.38 60.13 -5.48
C GLY A 739 13.94 60.67 -5.68
N GLY A 740 13.80 61.75 -6.43
CA GLY A 740 12.48 62.35 -6.72
C GLY A 740 12.00 63.31 -5.64
N GLU A 741 10.72 63.33 -5.37
CA GLU A 741 10.06 64.31 -4.51
C GLU A 741 9.25 63.66 -3.38
N ILE A 742 9.26 64.26 -2.25
CA ILE A 742 8.47 63.87 -1.06
C ILE A 742 7.22 64.77 -1.01
N ILE A 743 6.08 64.13 -0.87
CA ILE A 743 4.80 64.81 -0.64
C ILE A 743 4.49 64.72 0.85
N THR A 744 4.34 65.87 1.49
CA THR A 744 3.83 65.97 2.86
C THR A 744 2.43 66.53 2.85
N VAL A 745 1.53 65.89 3.60
CA VAL A 745 0.16 66.33 3.75
C VAL A 745 -0.15 66.47 5.23
N THR A 746 -0.68 67.61 5.64
CA THR A 746 -1.13 67.86 7.03
C THR A 746 -2.55 67.38 7.25
N GLU A 747 -2.95 67.20 8.49
CA GLU A 747 -4.31 66.77 8.85
C GLU A 747 -5.39 67.80 8.37
N ASN A 748 -5.02 69.06 8.19
CA ASN A 748 -5.89 70.11 7.66
C ASN A 748 -5.89 70.15 6.13
N GLY A 749 -5.29 69.17 5.44
CA GLY A 749 -5.32 69.10 3.98
C GLY A 749 -4.32 69.97 3.25
N TYR A 750 -3.38 70.62 3.92
CA TYR A 750 -2.29 71.37 3.27
C TYR A 750 -1.22 70.36 2.81
N GLY A 751 -0.89 70.38 1.52
CA GLY A 751 0.13 69.52 0.92
C GLY A 751 1.30 70.34 0.38
N ASN A 752 2.53 69.78 0.54
CA ASN A 752 3.73 70.31 -0.06
C ASN A 752 4.52 69.23 -0.73
N ARG A 753 5.14 69.52 -1.87
CA ARG A 753 5.99 68.62 -2.65
C ARG A 753 7.39 69.19 -2.73
N VAL A 754 8.35 68.48 -2.16
CA VAL A 754 9.74 68.94 -2.03
C VAL A 754 10.69 67.87 -2.58
N SER A 755 11.68 68.28 -3.37
CA SER A 755 12.75 67.37 -3.84
C SER A 755 13.54 66.81 -2.64
N VAL A 756 13.87 65.52 -2.72
CA VAL A 756 14.69 64.81 -1.72
C VAL A 756 16.07 65.47 -1.57
N GLU A 757 16.56 66.13 -2.61
CA GLU A 757 17.87 66.86 -2.60
C GLU A 757 17.86 68.06 -1.69
N ASN A 758 16.68 68.68 -1.45
CA ASN A 758 16.53 69.81 -0.56
C ASN A 758 16.68 69.50 0.94
N TYR A 759 16.76 68.21 1.28
CA TYR A 759 17.03 67.77 2.64
C TYR A 759 18.49 67.40 2.79
N ASN A 760 19.21 68.12 3.64
CA ASN A 760 20.62 67.86 3.94
C ASN A 760 20.80 66.48 4.57
N THR A 761 21.76 65.69 4.06
CA THR A 761 22.20 64.43 4.68
C THR A 761 23.05 64.77 5.90
N GLN A 762 22.73 64.24 7.07
CA GLN A 762 23.45 64.42 8.32
C GLN A 762 24.35 63.25 8.59
#